data_93d262ea6a61944a825fd99b9146e9d1
#
_entry.id   93d262ea6a61944a825fd99b9146e9d1
#
_cell.length_a   1.000
_cell.length_b   1.000
_cell.length_c   1.000
_cell.angle_alpha   90.00
_cell.angle_beta   90.00
_cell.angle_gamma   90.00
#
_symmetry.space_group_name_H-M   'P 1'
#
loop_
_entity.id
_entity.type
_entity.pdbx_description
1 polymer ?
#
loop_
_entity_poly.entity_id
_entity_poly.type
_entity_poly.pdbx_seq_one_letter_code
_entity_poly.pdbx_strand_id
1 'polypeptide(L)'
;MKHLKSFCVALAMLVSTVSFAQSPVSFGDAKLMNEGWLFQLADNPQAAQAEFNDQRWQRVTLPHDWGVTLPMSPDRGSCQGYLPGGIGWYRCHFKVEKAELQNYVYFEGVYNRSTVYINGHELGTRPSGFASFMYDLTPYLKPGQDNVLAVRVDHSRQNDSRWYTGSGIYRNVWLVSAPAVHLAQWGTAWRCHLTDKSQKNRKKNSTKVTALECSVEVDVETESSAEKMQETALRALVEIQDAAGTIVASGGTNIGASEKKTVTLQVPNPQLWSLKTPYLYKVVTKLMDGETEVDRSEVPMGLRSLEFSPDKGFALNGEWMKVKGVCVHDDAGVLGTAVPASVWKLRLQTLKGLGVNAIRMSHNPHAPIVYALCDTLGLLVMDEASDEWEFPKRKWLKGWNQGTPGYEGSFDYFEEWIDRDVADMVRRDRCHPSIFLWSIGNEVDYPNDPYSHPVLNGDNSMTQPIYGGYKPSQPNAERIGVIAQRLSKIVRDIDNSRAVTGALAGVVMSNATAYPEAVDVVGYNYTESRYKEDHEKYPNRVIYGSENRHDLPSWKAVTDNEHIFGQFLWTGIDYLGESGAWPARGSEAGLLDLAGLVKPNGYYRASLWSETPMCYVGAYPLMQQRGRRNQSNSASQYAPALWNYEDGQRVRVVCYTNAGSARLLLNGEAVGDLPKRDEGTGILYWDIVYHPGVLRCEALDGELVESVVASSELKTSNRPFALRATEISGKTDATGKGADDVMIVMVEVVDEDGNLVTLADNEITCRVQGGRLLGLENGDIRDTRDKNQPRCRVKNGRLVAYVKSLSEAQRTQFGQGPDSRETQVTFSSPLLKGVSLRFQ
;
A
#
# COMPACT_ATOMS: atom_id res chain seq x y z
N MET A 1 16.68 -18.32 20.08
CA MET A 1 15.22 -18.21 20.33
C MET A 1 14.78 -17.07 21.27
N LYS A 2 15.68 -16.49 22.11
CA LYS A 2 15.30 -15.34 22.99
C LYS A 2 15.43 -13.97 22.31
N HIS A 3 16.21 -13.82 21.24
CA HIS A 3 16.52 -12.53 20.63
C HIS A 3 15.62 -12.11 19.45
N LEU A 4 14.89 -13.03 18.84
CA LEU A 4 13.81 -12.65 17.91
C LEU A 4 12.55 -12.14 18.64
N LYS A 5 12.41 -12.49 19.93
CA LYS A 5 11.34 -11.96 20.79
C LYS A 5 11.59 -10.54 21.31
N SER A 6 12.83 -10.04 21.29
CA SER A 6 13.13 -8.66 21.73
C SER A 6 12.70 -7.59 20.74
N PHE A 7 12.59 -7.91 19.46
CA PHE A 7 12.10 -6.93 18.46
C PHE A 7 10.56 -6.75 18.50
N CYS A 8 9.84 -7.67 19.15
CA CYS A 8 8.36 -7.63 19.23
C CYS A 8 7.79 -7.19 20.59
N VAL A 9 8.60 -6.89 21.60
CA VAL A 9 8.11 -6.76 23.00
C VAL A 9 7.93 -5.31 23.48
N ALA A 10 8.32 -4.28 22.72
CA ALA A 10 8.25 -2.89 23.19
C ALA A 10 7.04 -2.08 22.70
N LEU A 11 6.02 -2.70 22.10
CA LEU A 11 4.80 -1.98 21.65
C LEU A 11 3.50 -2.64 22.13
N ALA A 12 3.43 -2.97 23.43
CA ALA A 12 2.16 -3.25 24.09
C ALA A 12 1.60 -1.95 24.67
N MET A 13 1.23 -1.00 23.81
CA MET A 13 0.35 0.11 24.17
C MET A 13 -1.06 -0.20 23.65
N LEU A 14 -2.06 0.13 24.49
CA LEU A 14 -3.48 0.00 24.26
C LEU A 14 -3.85 0.30 22.79
N VAL A 15 -3.92 -0.73 21.98
CA VAL A 15 -4.61 -0.65 20.71
C VAL A 15 -6.08 -0.86 21.03
N SER A 16 -6.84 0.23 21.06
CA SER A 16 -8.29 0.15 21.00
C SER A 16 -8.66 -0.76 19.83
N THR A 17 -9.48 -1.74 20.09
CA THR A 17 -9.99 -2.71 19.11
C THR A 17 -10.89 -1.97 18.11
N VAL A 18 -10.29 -1.36 17.09
CA VAL A 18 -11.04 -0.93 15.92
C VAL A 18 -11.36 -2.19 15.15
N SER A 19 -12.61 -2.57 15.07
CA SER A 19 -13.09 -3.63 14.20
C SER A 19 -12.73 -3.27 12.76
N PHE A 20 -11.81 -4.00 12.15
CA PHE A 20 -11.31 -3.74 10.78
C PHE A 20 -12.36 -4.02 9.67
N ALA A 21 -13.59 -4.33 10.04
CA ALA A 21 -14.69 -4.56 9.11
C ALA A 21 -15.60 -3.32 8.96
N GLN A 22 -15.04 -2.11 9.08
CA GLN A 22 -15.84 -0.93 8.78
C GLN A 22 -16.08 -0.86 7.28
N SER A 23 -17.35 -0.86 6.89
CA SER A 23 -17.77 -0.69 5.50
C SER A 23 -17.29 0.67 4.97
N PRO A 24 -16.75 0.74 3.73
CA PRO A 24 -16.44 2.01 3.08
C PRO A 24 -17.71 2.74 2.59
N VAL A 25 -18.86 2.13 2.80
CA VAL A 25 -20.18 2.71 2.53
C VAL A 25 -20.57 3.56 3.71
N SER A 26 -20.99 4.79 3.46
CA SER A 26 -21.26 5.80 4.49
C SER A 26 -22.76 6.09 4.68
N PHE A 27 -23.64 5.14 4.35
CA PHE A 27 -25.09 5.24 4.56
C PHE A 27 -25.74 3.86 4.54
N GLY A 28 -26.97 3.77 5.02
CA GLY A 28 -27.79 2.56 4.96
C GLY A 28 -27.20 1.36 5.72
N ASP A 29 -27.77 0.18 5.47
CA ASP A 29 -27.28 -1.10 5.96
C ASP A 29 -26.47 -1.78 4.85
N ALA A 30 -25.14 -1.75 4.98
CA ALA A 30 -24.21 -2.30 4.02
C ALA A 30 -23.78 -3.72 4.44
N LYS A 31 -24.01 -4.68 3.55
CA LYS A 31 -23.63 -6.09 3.73
C LYS A 31 -22.58 -6.52 2.73
N LEU A 32 -21.52 -7.15 3.24
CA LEU A 32 -20.47 -7.71 2.39
C LEU A 32 -21.04 -8.80 1.48
N MET A 33 -20.86 -8.63 0.16
CA MET A 33 -21.40 -9.53 -0.88
C MET A 33 -20.24 -10.23 -1.62
N ASN A 34 -19.34 -10.87 -0.88
CA ASN A 34 -18.15 -11.53 -1.44
C ASN A 34 -18.35 -13.01 -1.75
N GLU A 35 -19.43 -13.61 -1.26
CA GLU A 35 -19.72 -15.03 -1.41
C GLU A 35 -20.77 -15.29 -2.52
N GLY A 36 -20.81 -16.52 -3.01
CA GLY A 36 -21.83 -16.96 -3.96
C GLY A 36 -21.62 -16.55 -5.41
N TRP A 37 -20.44 -16.03 -5.74
CA TRP A 37 -20.12 -15.63 -7.11
C TRP A 37 -19.76 -16.82 -7.99
N LEU A 38 -20.21 -16.74 -9.24
CA LEU A 38 -19.91 -17.63 -10.35
C LEU A 38 -19.06 -16.87 -11.36
N PHE A 39 -18.02 -17.48 -11.90
CA PHE A 39 -17.07 -16.86 -12.81
C PHE A 39 -16.81 -17.72 -14.04
N GLN A 40 -16.69 -17.06 -15.19
CA GLN A 40 -16.23 -17.66 -16.44
C GLN A 40 -15.31 -16.70 -17.18
N LEU A 41 -14.14 -17.18 -17.58
CA LEU A 41 -13.22 -16.45 -18.44
C LEU A 41 -13.58 -16.70 -19.90
N ALA A 42 -14.53 -15.94 -20.43
CA ALA A 42 -14.97 -15.95 -21.82
C ALA A 42 -15.83 -14.72 -22.07
N ASP A 43 -15.82 -14.18 -23.28
CA ASP A 43 -16.76 -13.12 -23.66
C ASP A 43 -18.06 -13.74 -24.16
N ASN A 44 -19.07 -13.73 -23.30
CA ASN A 44 -20.39 -14.22 -23.62
C ASN A 44 -21.47 -13.21 -23.22
N PRO A 45 -21.89 -12.31 -24.12
CA PRO A 45 -22.89 -11.28 -23.82
C PRO A 45 -24.24 -11.79 -23.33
N GLN A 46 -24.58 -13.06 -23.64
CA GLN A 46 -25.81 -13.69 -23.12
C GLN A 46 -25.80 -13.81 -21.58
N ALA A 47 -24.62 -13.79 -20.98
CA ALA A 47 -24.45 -13.86 -19.52
C ALA A 47 -25.04 -12.64 -18.78
N ALA A 48 -25.35 -11.55 -19.48
CA ALA A 48 -26.10 -10.43 -18.93
C ALA A 48 -27.56 -10.82 -18.57
N GLN A 49 -28.16 -11.78 -19.26
CA GLN A 49 -29.56 -12.15 -19.09
C GLN A 49 -29.79 -12.96 -17.81
N ALA A 50 -30.91 -12.69 -17.12
CA ALA A 50 -31.23 -13.37 -15.87
C ALA A 50 -31.38 -14.87 -16.05
N GLU A 51 -31.99 -15.31 -17.18
CA GLU A 51 -32.29 -16.69 -17.51
C GLU A 51 -31.09 -17.49 -18.01
N PHE A 52 -29.93 -16.86 -18.15
CA PHE A 52 -28.71 -17.53 -18.61
C PHE A 52 -28.33 -18.68 -17.66
N ASN A 53 -28.02 -19.87 -18.20
CA ASN A 53 -27.61 -21.02 -17.40
C ASN A 53 -26.11 -20.96 -17.03
N ASP A 54 -25.82 -20.59 -15.79
CA ASP A 54 -24.48 -20.47 -15.21
C ASP A 54 -24.09 -21.64 -14.29
N GLN A 55 -24.86 -22.71 -14.21
CA GLN A 55 -24.63 -23.85 -13.30
C GLN A 55 -23.26 -24.52 -13.45
N ARG A 56 -22.61 -24.37 -14.61
CA ARG A 56 -21.32 -24.96 -14.92
C ARG A 56 -20.14 -23.99 -14.68
N TRP A 57 -20.45 -22.77 -14.24
CA TRP A 57 -19.41 -21.78 -13.99
C TRP A 57 -18.62 -22.10 -12.73
N GLN A 58 -17.38 -21.65 -12.71
CA GLN A 58 -16.52 -21.78 -11.52
C GLN A 58 -17.08 -20.95 -10.37
N ARG A 59 -17.23 -21.59 -9.20
CA ARG A 59 -17.51 -20.84 -7.96
C ARG A 59 -16.27 -20.12 -7.48
N VAL A 60 -16.40 -18.83 -7.18
CA VAL A 60 -15.34 -17.99 -6.65
C VAL A 60 -15.83 -17.20 -5.45
N THR A 61 -14.90 -16.82 -4.60
CA THR A 61 -15.11 -15.87 -3.50
C THR A 61 -14.32 -14.60 -3.81
N LEU A 62 -14.92 -13.44 -3.62
CA LEU A 62 -14.24 -12.16 -3.76
C LEU A 62 -13.43 -11.83 -2.50
N PRO A 63 -12.39 -11.05 -2.63
CA PRO A 63 -11.73 -10.53 -3.84
C PRO A 63 -11.17 -11.64 -4.74
N HIS A 64 -11.26 -11.48 -6.06
CA HIS A 64 -10.81 -12.47 -7.04
C HIS A 64 -10.04 -11.82 -8.18
N ASP A 65 -8.79 -12.23 -8.35
CA ASP A 65 -7.89 -11.87 -9.44
C ASP A 65 -7.58 -13.11 -10.27
N TRP A 66 -8.21 -13.22 -11.47
CA TRP A 66 -7.98 -14.41 -12.30
C TRP A 66 -6.61 -14.44 -12.96
N GLY A 67 -5.97 -13.27 -13.16
CA GLY A 67 -4.70 -13.17 -13.86
C GLY A 67 -3.63 -14.03 -13.21
N VAL A 68 -3.52 -13.97 -11.89
CA VAL A 68 -2.56 -14.82 -11.16
C VAL A 68 -2.98 -16.29 -11.04
N THR A 69 -4.21 -16.68 -11.37
CA THR A 69 -4.65 -18.09 -11.35
C THR A 69 -4.30 -18.84 -12.64
N LEU A 70 -3.80 -18.14 -13.64
CA LEU A 70 -3.47 -18.68 -14.95
C LEU A 70 -1.95 -18.71 -15.18
N PRO A 71 -1.46 -19.58 -16.06
CA PRO A 71 -0.03 -19.68 -16.35
C PRO A 71 0.54 -18.38 -16.93
N MET A 72 1.71 -17.99 -16.48
CA MET A 72 2.54 -16.94 -17.10
C MET A 72 3.07 -17.45 -18.46
N SER A 73 3.36 -16.51 -19.39
CA SER A 73 3.91 -16.84 -20.70
C SER A 73 4.88 -15.75 -21.18
N PRO A 74 6.04 -16.11 -21.80
CA PRO A 74 6.96 -15.14 -22.39
C PRO A 74 6.36 -14.36 -23.57
N ASP A 75 5.20 -14.77 -24.09
CA ASP A 75 4.49 -14.09 -25.18
C ASP A 75 3.67 -12.90 -24.70
N ARG A 76 3.53 -12.75 -23.39
CA ARG A 76 2.78 -11.64 -22.75
C ARG A 76 3.72 -10.51 -22.34
N GLY A 77 3.12 -9.36 -21.97
CA GLY A 77 3.87 -8.15 -21.63
C GLY A 77 4.62 -8.25 -20.29
N SER A 78 5.91 -7.89 -20.31
CA SER A 78 6.72 -7.75 -19.10
C SER A 78 6.18 -6.66 -18.17
N CYS A 79 5.51 -5.63 -18.72
CA CYS A 79 4.85 -4.59 -17.94
C CYS A 79 3.80 -5.16 -16.97
N GLN A 80 3.13 -6.27 -17.33
CA GLN A 80 2.16 -6.99 -16.50
C GLN A 80 2.76 -8.28 -15.86
N GLY A 81 4.09 -8.41 -15.78
CA GLY A 81 4.72 -9.59 -15.18
C GLY A 81 4.47 -10.89 -15.96
N TYR A 82 4.23 -10.79 -17.27
CA TYR A 82 3.92 -11.94 -18.14
C TYR A 82 2.63 -12.69 -17.77
N LEU A 83 1.75 -12.05 -17.00
CA LEU A 83 0.44 -12.56 -16.58
C LEU A 83 -0.63 -12.24 -17.62
N PRO A 84 -1.72 -13.03 -17.71
CA PRO A 84 -2.79 -12.81 -18.68
C PRO A 84 -3.82 -11.80 -18.20
N GLY A 85 -4.41 -11.09 -19.16
CA GLY A 85 -5.69 -10.43 -19.03
C GLY A 85 -6.83 -11.26 -19.64
N GLY A 86 -7.76 -10.63 -20.36
CA GLY A 86 -8.88 -11.25 -21.05
C GLY A 86 -10.22 -10.63 -20.70
N ILE A 87 -11.31 -11.30 -21.08
CA ILE A 87 -12.66 -10.90 -20.73
C ILE A 87 -13.28 -11.95 -19.83
N GLY A 88 -13.73 -11.52 -18.65
CA GLY A 88 -14.38 -12.39 -17.68
C GLY A 88 -15.78 -11.92 -17.30
N TRP A 89 -16.65 -12.84 -17.02
CA TRP A 89 -17.97 -12.59 -16.51
C TRP A 89 -18.12 -13.15 -15.11
N TYR A 90 -18.74 -12.36 -14.25
CA TYR A 90 -19.16 -12.73 -12.91
C TYR A 90 -20.66 -12.70 -12.80
N ARG A 91 -21.27 -13.63 -12.05
CA ARG A 91 -22.70 -13.64 -11.75
C ARG A 91 -22.90 -13.98 -10.28
N CYS A 92 -23.85 -13.29 -9.63
CA CYS A 92 -24.23 -13.55 -8.25
C CYS A 92 -25.76 -13.56 -8.15
N HIS A 93 -26.30 -14.60 -7.54
CA HIS A 93 -27.73 -14.76 -7.27
C HIS A 93 -28.03 -14.33 -5.83
N PHE A 94 -29.01 -13.46 -5.66
CA PHE A 94 -29.36 -12.95 -4.33
C PHE A 94 -30.84 -12.58 -4.23
N LYS A 95 -31.34 -12.46 -2.99
CA LYS A 95 -32.71 -12.03 -2.71
C LYS A 95 -32.70 -10.75 -1.88
N VAL A 96 -33.68 -9.89 -2.15
CA VAL A 96 -34.01 -8.71 -1.37
C VAL A 96 -35.43 -8.87 -0.88
N GLU A 97 -35.64 -8.80 0.44
CA GLU A 97 -36.94 -9.07 1.04
C GLU A 97 -37.79 -7.81 1.19
N LYS A 98 -37.16 -6.64 1.45
CA LYS A 98 -37.81 -5.37 1.74
C LYS A 98 -37.96 -4.51 0.50
N ALA A 99 -39.15 -4.51 -0.08
CA ALA A 99 -39.48 -3.74 -1.28
C ALA A 99 -39.48 -2.21 -1.06
N GLU A 100 -39.65 -1.76 0.17
CA GLU A 100 -39.74 -0.33 0.54
C GLU A 100 -38.38 0.37 0.64
N LEU A 101 -37.27 -0.38 0.65
CA LEU A 101 -35.92 0.19 0.71
C LEU A 101 -35.33 0.36 -0.67
N GLN A 102 -34.50 1.40 -0.81
CA GLN A 102 -33.61 1.57 -1.94
C GLN A 102 -32.43 0.58 -1.76
N ASN A 103 -32.00 -0.02 -2.87
CA ASN A 103 -30.93 -1.01 -2.83
C ASN A 103 -29.86 -0.65 -3.85
N TYR A 104 -28.61 -0.65 -3.41
CA TYR A 104 -27.47 -0.30 -4.22
C TYR A 104 -26.43 -1.43 -4.18
N VAL A 105 -25.61 -1.53 -5.22
CA VAL A 105 -24.38 -2.30 -5.20
C VAL A 105 -23.19 -1.37 -5.25
N TYR A 106 -22.26 -1.52 -4.30
CA TYR A 106 -21.01 -0.76 -4.22
C TYR A 106 -19.83 -1.68 -4.49
N PHE A 107 -18.98 -1.29 -5.43
CA PHE A 107 -17.73 -1.96 -5.78
C PHE A 107 -16.56 -1.11 -5.28
N GLU A 108 -15.65 -1.72 -4.51
CA GLU A 108 -14.40 -1.04 -4.11
C GLU A 108 -13.40 -0.92 -5.26
N GLY A 109 -13.45 -1.82 -6.26
CA GLY A 109 -12.64 -1.79 -7.47
C GLY A 109 -12.82 -3.03 -8.32
N VAL A 110 -12.87 -2.84 -9.65
CA VAL A 110 -12.99 -3.91 -10.66
C VAL A 110 -12.05 -3.60 -11.83
N TYR A 111 -11.04 -4.41 -12.06
CA TYR A 111 -10.06 -4.15 -13.09
C TYR A 111 -10.34 -4.97 -14.36
N ASN A 112 -10.73 -4.32 -15.47
CA ASN A 112 -11.15 -2.95 -15.67
C ASN A 112 -12.31 -2.90 -16.71
N ARG A 113 -12.71 -1.72 -17.18
CA ARG A 113 -13.82 -1.51 -18.13
C ARG A 113 -15.03 -2.39 -17.81
N SER A 114 -15.42 -2.34 -16.53
CA SER A 114 -16.49 -3.19 -15.99
C SER A 114 -17.87 -2.65 -16.40
N THR A 115 -18.72 -3.52 -16.96
CA THR A 115 -20.14 -3.24 -17.23
C THR A 115 -20.97 -4.07 -16.29
N VAL A 116 -21.89 -3.44 -15.57
CA VAL A 116 -22.74 -4.08 -14.55
C VAL A 116 -24.16 -4.18 -15.03
N TYR A 117 -24.80 -5.34 -14.78
CA TYR A 117 -26.18 -5.65 -15.14
C TYR A 117 -26.94 -6.19 -13.93
N ILE A 118 -28.21 -5.81 -13.80
CA ILE A 118 -29.14 -6.42 -12.86
C ILE A 118 -30.36 -6.98 -13.63
N ASN A 119 -30.64 -8.29 -13.49
CA ASN A 119 -31.77 -8.96 -14.15
C ASN A 119 -31.84 -8.69 -15.67
N GLY A 120 -30.69 -8.57 -16.35
CA GLY A 120 -30.57 -8.29 -17.77
C GLY A 120 -30.54 -6.80 -18.14
N HIS A 121 -30.79 -5.89 -17.19
CA HIS A 121 -30.71 -4.44 -17.39
C HIS A 121 -29.30 -3.92 -17.14
N GLU A 122 -28.71 -3.21 -18.12
CA GLU A 122 -27.42 -2.56 -17.97
C GLU A 122 -27.55 -1.35 -17.06
N LEU A 123 -26.67 -1.29 -16.02
CA LEU A 123 -26.61 -0.16 -15.09
C LEU A 123 -25.57 0.87 -15.51
N GLY A 124 -24.53 0.43 -16.21
CA GLY A 124 -23.48 1.29 -16.72
C GLY A 124 -22.11 0.63 -16.78
N THR A 125 -21.15 1.37 -17.33
CA THR A 125 -19.74 0.96 -17.45
C THR A 125 -18.84 1.90 -16.67
N ARG A 126 -17.91 1.34 -15.88
CA ARG A 126 -16.82 2.09 -15.24
C ARG A 126 -15.48 1.68 -15.89
N PRO A 127 -14.81 2.58 -16.63
CA PRO A 127 -13.54 2.26 -17.29
C PRO A 127 -12.38 2.09 -16.33
N SER A 128 -12.24 3.00 -15.35
CA SER A 128 -11.15 2.93 -14.36
C SER A 128 -11.24 1.66 -13.52
N GLY A 129 -10.15 0.89 -13.48
CA GLY A 129 -10.03 -0.30 -12.66
C GLY A 129 -9.78 -0.02 -11.18
N PHE A 130 -9.38 1.20 -10.84
CA PHE A 130 -8.96 1.59 -9.49
C PHE A 130 -10.04 2.36 -8.71
N ALA A 131 -11.00 2.96 -9.42
CA ALA A 131 -12.07 3.73 -8.81
C ALA A 131 -13.09 2.84 -8.11
N SER A 132 -13.57 3.30 -6.95
CA SER A 132 -14.78 2.75 -6.33
C SER A 132 -16.01 3.38 -6.95
N PHE A 133 -17.10 2.60 -7.10
CA PHE A 133 -18.32 3.07 -7.74
C PHE A 133 -19.55 2.31 -7.23
N MET A 134 -20.72 2.91 -7.47
CA MET A 134 -22.01 2.40 -7.00
C MET A 134 -23.07 2.52 -8.07
N TYR A 135 -24.01 1.57 -8.09
CA TYR A 135 -25.21 1.60 -8.94
C TYR A 135 -26.46 1.35 -8.12
N ASP A 136 -27.55 2.04 -8.47
CA ASP A 136 -28.89 1.80 -7.95
C ASP A 136 -29.50 0.57 -8.63
N LEU A 137 -29.86 -0.42 -7.82
CA LEU A 137 -30.50 -1.66 -8.26
C LEU A 137 -32.02 -1.57 -8.22
N THR A 138 -32.56 -0.65 -7.41
CA THR A 138 -33.97 -0.57 -7.00
C THR A 138 -34.96 -0.67 -8.15
N PRO A 139 -34.80 0.06 -9.29
CA PRO A 139 -35.78 0.05 -10.39
C PRO A 139 -35.96 -1.31 -11.06
N TYR A 140 -34.99 -2.21 -10.91
CA TYR A 140 -34.94 -3.47 -11.66
C TYR A 140 -34.99 -4.71 -10.75
N LEU A 141 -35.08 -4.53 -9.43
CA LEU A 141 -35.17 -5.63 -8.48
C LEU A 141 -36.57 -6.29 -8.51
N LYS A 142 -36.59 -7.57 -8.22
CA LYS A 142 -37.77 -8.42 -8.01
C LYS A 142 -37.83 -8.86 -6.55
N PRO A 143 -38.51 -8.09 -5.66
CA PRO A 143 -38.54 -8.41 -4.21
C PRO A 143 -39.09 -9.83 -3.96
N GLY A 144 -38.48 -10.55 -3.02
CA GLY A 144 -38.83 -11.91 -2.66
C GLY A 144 -38.46 -12.99 -3.72
N GLN A 145 -37.96 -12.57 -4.87
CA GLN A 145 -37.54 -13.48 -5.95
C GLN A 145 -36.00 -13.52 -6.05
N ASP A 146 -35.50 -14.43 -6.87
CA ASP A 146 -34.10 -14.50 -7.23
C ASP A 146 -33.75 -13.35 -8.17
N ASN A 147 -32.71 -12.59 -7.84
CA ASN A 147 -32.15 -11.53 -8.65
C ASN A 147 -30.72 -11.90 -9.06
N VAL A 148 -30.34 -11.52 -10.27
CA VAL A 148 -29.03 -11.83 -10.82
C VAL A 148 -28.27 -10.56 -11.09
N LEU A 149 -27.20 -10.34 -10.34
CA LEU A 149 -26.20 -9.34 -10.63
C LEU A 149 -25.13 -9.94 -11.53
N ALA A 150 -24.92 -9.38 -12.71
CA ALA A 150 -23.90 -9.81 -13.65
C ALA A 150 -22.89 -8.68 -13.91
N VAL A 151 -21.62 -9.03 -13.99
CA VAL A 151 -20.52 -8.08 -14.23
C VAL A 151 -19.62 -8.60 -15.33
N ARG A 152 -19.54 -7.87 -16.43
CA ARG A 152 -18.56 -8.08 -17.49
C ARG A 152 -17.31 -7.26 -17.18
N VAL A 153 -16.16 -7.90 -17.16
CA VAL A 153 -14.86 -7.26 -16.94
C VAL A 153 -14.01 -7.43 -18.18
N ASP A 154 -13.61 -6.33 -18.80
CA ASP A 154 -12.84 -6.35 -20.05
C ASP A 154 -11.41 -5.86 -19.84
N HIS A 155 -10.52 -6.78 -19.51
CA HIS A 155 -9.08 -6.57 -19.47
C HIS A 155 -8.39 -7.22 -20.70
N SER A 156 -9.02 -7.16 -21.87
CA SER A 156 -8.44 -7.67 -23.11
C SER A 156 -7.25 -6.83 -23.61
N ARG A 157 -7.24 -5.52 -23.29
CA ARG A 157 -6.09 -4.62 -23.47
C ARG A 157 -5.16 -4.75 -22.27
N GLN A 158 -4.49 -5.89 -22.17
CA GLN A 158 -3.80 -6.33 -20.97
C GLN A 158 -2.49 -5.60 -20.67
N ASN A 159 -1.93 -4.81 -21.62
CA ASN A 159 -0.67 -4.07 -21.44
C ASN A 159 -0.95 -2.58 -21.17
N ASP A 160 -1.94 -2.30 -20.33
CA ASP A 160 -2.47 -0.97 -20.09
C ASP A 160 -1.87 -0.24 -18.88
N SER A 161 -0.92 -0.86 -18.19
CA SER A 161 -0.15 -0.27 -17.09
C SER A 161 1.32 -0.70 -17.12
N ARG A 162 2.20 0.02 -16.42
CA ARG A 162 3.61 -0.34 -16.29
C ARG A 162 3.86 -1.42 -15.23
N TRP A 163 2.91 -1.67 -14.32
CA TRP A 163 2.92 -2.69 -13.27
C TRP A 163 1.72 -3.60 -13.38
N TYR A 164 1.72 -4.72 -12.65
CA TYR A 164 0.61 -5.64 -12.62
C TYR A 164 -0.59 -5.05 -11.89
N THR A 165 -1.72 -4.99 -12.56
CA THR A 165 -2.94 -4.34 -12.08
C THR A 165 -4.01 -5.31 -11.59
N GLY A 166 -3.79 -6.61 -11.78
CA GLY A 166 -4.81 -7.62 -11.56
C GLY A 166 -5.83 -7.72 -12.70
N SER A 167 -6.79 -8.61 -12.54
CA SER A 167 -7.90 -8.81 -13.48
C SER A 167 -9.12 -9.36 -12.75
N GLY A 168 -10.24 -8.64 -12.75
CA GLY A 168 -11.48 -9.11 -12.15
C GLY A 168 -12.03 -8.21 -11.05
N ILE A 169 -12.95 -8.75 -10.26
CA ILE A 169 -13.46 -8.08 -9.05
C ILE A 169 -12.45 -8.34 -7.93
N TYR A 170 -11.41 -7.52 -7.90
CA TYR A 170 -10.22 -7.75 -7.07
C TYR A 170 -10.27 -7.08 -5.70
N ARG A 171 -11.38 -6.36 -5.40
CA ARG A 171 -11.72 -5.74 -4.12
C ARG A 171 -13.11 -6.17 -3.67
N ASN A 172 -13.56 -5.72 -2.51
CA ASN A 172 -14.85 -6.14 -1.95
C ASN A 172 -16.05 -5.57 -2.75
N VAL A 173 -17.18 -6.26 -2.62
CA VAL A 173 -18.49 -5.82 -3.12
C VAL A 173 -19.47 -5.77 -1.94
N TRP A 174 -20.33 -4.75 -1.92
CA TRP A 174 -21.29 -4.50 -0.86
C TRP A 174 -22.69 -4.33 -1.44
N LEU A 175 -23.67 -5.00 -0.84
CA LEU A 175 -25.08 -4.73 -1.06
C LEU A 175 -25.56 -3.76 0.03
N VAL A 176 -26.11 -2.61 -0.39
CA VAL A 176 -26.55 -1.55 0.52
C VAL A 176 -28.05 -1.41 0.43
N SER A 177 -28.72 -1.38 1.57
CA SER A 177 -30.15 -1.11 1.68
C SER A 177 -30.38 0.15 2.52
N ALA A 178 -31.08 1.15 1.97
CA ALA A 178 -31.29 2.43 2.61
C ALA A 178 -32.73 2.92 2.47
N PRO A 179 -33.22 3.82 3.35
CA PRO A 179 -34.48 4.51 3.13
C PRO A 179 -34.44 5.39 1.88
N ALA A 180 -35.62 5.84 1.40
CA ALA A 180 -35.71 6.70 0.22
C ALA A 180 -34.98 8.04 0.40
N VAL A 181 -34.82 8.52 1.63
CA VAL A 181 -33.94 9.65 2.00
C VAL A 181 -32.90 9.11 2.95
N HIS A 182 -31.66 9.30 2.59
CA HIS A 182 -30.51 8.79 3.33
C HIS A 182 -29.33 9.77 3.28
N LEU A 183 -28.28 9.49 4.05
CA LEU A 183 -27.00 10.19 3.91
C LEU A 183 -26.36 9.83 2.57
N ALA A 184 -25.76 10.80 1.91
CA ALA A 184 -25.09 10.54 0.63
C ALA A 184 -23.84 9.69 0.82
N GLN A 185 -23.50 8.88 -0.19
CA GLN A 185 -22.22 8.16 -0.22
C GLN A 185 -21.06 9.16 -0.14
N TRP A 186 -20.14 8.95 0.83
CA TRP A 186 -19.04 9.88 1.17
C TRP A 186 -19.51 11.30 1.54
N GLY A 187 -20.78 11.45 1.92
CA GLY A 187 -21.38 12.73 2.25
C GLY A 187 -21.01 13.27 3.63
N THR A 188 -20.55 12.39 4.57
CA THR A 188 -19.98 12.83 5.84
C THR A 188 -18.49 13.07 5.69
N ALA A 189 -18.04 14.30 5.97
CA ALA A 189 -16.62 14.66 5.94
C ALA A 189 -16.30 15.66 7.05
N TRP A 190 -15.04 15.66 7.52
CA TRP A 190 -14.63 16.54 8.60
C TRP A 190 -13.35 17.32 8.27
N ARG A 191 -13.23 18.51 8.86
CA ARG A 191 -12.03 19.34 8.89
C ARG A 191 -11.80 19.81 10.32
N CYS A 192 -10.54 19.93 10.75
CA CYS A 192 -10.21 20.41 12.08
C CYS A 192 -9.30 21.62 12.06
N HIS A 193 -9.52 22.55 13.00
CA HIS A 193 -8.71 23.74 13.21
C HIS A 193 -8.25 23.75 14.67
N LEU A 194 -6.94 23.53 14.87
CA LEU A 194 -6.31 23.57 16.18
C LEU A 194 -5.97 25.00 16.56
N THR A 195 -6.33 25.41 17.75
CA THR A 195 -6.04 26.75 18.30
C THR A 195 -5.30 26.61 19.63
N ASP A 196 -4.08 27.15 19.67
CA ASP A 196 -3.30 27.27 20.92
C ASP A 196 -3.70 28.57 21.64
N LYS A 197 -4.34 28.44 22.80
CA LYS A 197 -4.72 29.58 23.66
C LYS A 197 -3.54 30.28 24.34
N SER A 198 -2.32 29.71 24.29
CA SER A 198 -1.14 30.28 24.94
C SER A 198 -0.70 31.64 24.39
N GLN A 199 -1.00 31.94 23.14
CA GLN A 199 -0.59 33.20 22.50
C GLN A 199 -1.31 34.43 23.05
N LYS A 200 -2.47 34.28 23.65
CA LYS A 200 -3.22 35.43 24.23
C LYS A 200 -2.69 35.91 25.59
N ASN A 201 -1.86 35.17 26.30
CA ASN A 201 -1.40 35.44 27.66
C ASN A 201 0.12 35.68 27.80
N ARG A 202 0.87 35.93 26.71
CA ARG A 202 2.33 36.21 26.75
C ARG A 202 2.75 37.45 27.58
N LYS A 203 1.82 38.15 28.23
CA LYS A 203 2.12 39.32 29.08
C LYS A 203 2.28 39.01 30.58
N LYS A 204 2.16 37.78 31.04
CA LYS A 204 2.46 37.43 32.43
C LYS A 204 3.32 36.15 32.44
N ASN A 205 4.55 36.28 32.96
CA ASN A 205 5.45 35.17 33.27
C ASN A 205 4.78 34.15 34.22
N SER A 206 4.07 33.18 33.70
CA SER A 206 3.67 31.99 34.45
C SER A 206 3.58 30.82 33.49
N THR A 207 4.38 29.79 33.76
CA THR A 207 4.30 28.45 33.19
C THR A 207 2.95 27.79 33.54
N LYS A 208 1.88 28.14 32.83
CA LYS A 208 0.63 27.37 32.89
C LYS A 208 0.49 26.57 31.60
N VAL A 209 0.30 25.24 31.76
CA VAL A 209 -0.11 24.32 30.72
C VAL A 209 -1.25 24.95 29.93
N THR A 210 -1.03 25.19 28.67
CA THR A 210 -1.99 25.82 27.77
C THR A 210 -2.96 24.77 27.25
N ALA A 211 -4.26 25.01 27.38
CA ALA A 211 -5.29 24.15 26.84
C ALA A 211 -5.33 24.30 25.32
N LEU A 212 -5.15 23.19 24.60
CA LEU A 212 -5.39 23.11 23.17
C LEU A 212 -6.91 22.99 22.95
N GLU A 213 -7.46 23.76 22.03
CA GLU A 213 -8.84 23.62 21.56
C GLU A 213 -8.86 23.24 20.10
N CYS A 214 -9.84 22.44 19.71
CA CYS A 214 -10.07 22.04 18.33
C CYS A 214 -11.48 22.38 17.91
N SER A 215 -11.62 23.20 16.88
CA SER A 215 -12.87 23.38 16.16
C SER A 215 -12.92 22.35 15.03
N VAL A 216 -13.99 21.55 14.99
CA VAL A 216 -14.22 20.54 13.97
C VAL A 216 -15.46 20.95 13.16
N GLU A 217 -15.29 21.09 11.88
CA GLU A 217 -16.37 21.26 10.92
C GLU A 217 -16.71 19.90 10.34
N VAL A 218 -17.98 19.50 10.40
CA VAL A 218 -18.47 18.25 9.81
C VAL A 218 -19.50 18.60 8.74
N ASP A 219 -19.14 18.28 7.50
CA ASP A 219 -20.07 18.33 6.37
C ASP A 219 -20.98 17.11 6.43
N VAL A 220 -22.25 17.32 6.21
CA VAL A 220 -23.28 16.29 6.08
C VAL A 220 -24.04 16.55 4.80
N GLU A 221 -24.13 15.55 3.96
CA GLU A 221 -24.85 15.58 2.68
C GLU A 221 -25.91 14.48 2.70
N THR A 222 -27.13 14.82 2.25
CA THR A 222 -28.26 13.90 2.12
C THR A 222 -28.59 13.69 0.65
N GLU A 223 -29.15 12.53 0.34
CA GLU A 223 -29.61 12.17 -0.99
C GLU A 223 -31.02 11.58 -0.93
N SER A 224 -31.83 11.85 -1.96
CA SER A 224 -33.18 11.31 -2.08
C SER A 224 -33.43 10.71 -3.45
N SER A 225 -33.98 9.51 -3.47
CA SER A 225 -34.46 8.84 -4.69
C SER A 225 -35.90 9.18 -5.04
N ALA A 226 -36.62 9.94 -4.17
CA ALA A 226 -38.03 10.26 -4.39
C ALA A 226 -38.19 11.53 -5.23
N GLU A 227 -38.91 11.42 -6.37
CA GLU A 227 -39.21 12.56 -7.27
C GLU A 227 -40.11 13.64 -6.64
N LYS A 228 -40.88 13.29 -5.62
CA LYS A 228 -41.77 14.22 -4.88
C LYS A 228 -41.70 13.91 -3.39
N MET A 229 -40.94 14.72 -2.68
CA MET A 229 -41.01 14.70 -1.21
C MET A 229 -41.97 15.76 -0.66
N GLN A 230 -42.80 15.34 0.32
CA GLN A 230 -43.28 16.27 1.34
C GLN A 230 -42.08 16.85 2.06
N GLU A 231 -42.10 18.17 2.35
CA GLU A 231 -41.09 18.84 3.16
C GLU A 231 -41.07 18.20 4.56
N THR A 232 -40.38 17.07 4.69
CA THR A 232 -40.09 16.51 6.00
C THR A 232 -38.94 17.33 6.62
N ALA A 233 -39.17 17.84 7.83
CA ALA A 233 -38.16 18.58 8.59
C ALA A 233 -37.14 17.60 9.17
N LEU A 234 -36.22 17.12 8.33
CA LEU A 234 -35.13 16.24 8.77
C LEU A 234 -34.08 17.03 9.58
N ARG A 235 -33.42 16.33 10.45
CA ARG A 235 -32.32 16.89 11.26
C ARG A 235 -31.07 15.98 11.15
N ALA A 236 -29.95 16.56 10.81
CA ALA A 236 -28.66 15.92 10.98
C ALA A 236 -28.17 16.14 12.39
N LEU A 237 -27.92 15.07 13.14
CA LEU A 237 -27.28 15.06 14.45
C LEU A 237 -25.88 14.49 14.30
N VAL A 238 -24.86 15.23 14.75
CA VAL A 238 -23.46 14.85 14.65
C VAL A 238 -22.87 14.68 16.03
N GLU A 239 -22.27 13.54 16.29
CA GLU A 239 -21.56 13.20 17.52
C GLU A 239 -20.09 12.91 17.21
N ILE A 240 -19.18 13.46 18.00
CA ILE A 240 -17.77 13.05 18.02
C ILE A 240 -17.57 12.14 19.22
N GLN A 241 -17.17 10.92 18.97
CA GLN A 241 -16.95 9.89 19.99
C GLN A 241 -15.45 9.60 20.10
N ASP A 242 -14.96 9.44 21.33
CA ASP A 242 -13.61 9.00 21.62
C ASP A 242 -13.43 7.48 21.37
N ALA A 243 -12.22 6.97 21.57
CA ALA A 243 -11.90 5.55 21.37
C ALA A 243 -12.70 4.59 22.29
N ALA A 244 -13.26 5.10 23.41
CA ALA A 244 -14.12 4.34 24.31
C ALA A 244 -15.61 4.45 23.95
N GLY A 245 -15.95 5.23 22.90
CA GLY A 245 -17.33 5.48 22.48
C GLY A 245 -18.02 6.59 23.28
N THR A 246 -17.28 7.35 24.09
CA THR A 246 -17.82 8.48 24.86
C THR A 246 -18.01 9.68 23.93
N ILE A 247 -19.18 10.30 23.95
CA ILE A 247 -19.46 11.52 23.19
C ILE A 247 -18.70 12.68 23.83
N VAL A 248 -17.72 13.23 23.10
CA VAL A 248 -16.89 14.36 23.53
C VAL A 248 -17.39 15.70 22.99
N ALA A 249 -18.16 15.68 21.90
CA ALA A 249 -18.84 16.82 21.33
C ALA A 249 -20.06 16.36 20.54
N SER A 250 -21.14 17.19 20.53
CA SER A 250 -22.32 16.91 19.72
C SER A 250 -23.00 18.20 19.28
N GLY A 251 -23.73 18.14 18.18
CA GLY A 251 -24.52 19.24 17.64
C GLY A 251 -25.41 18.77 16.51
N GLY A 252 -26.19 19.65 15.92
CA GLY A 252 -27.02 19.27 14.81
C GLY A 252 -27.59 20.48 14.07
N THR A 253 -28.15 20.22 12.89
CA THR A 253 -28.77 21.20 12.01
C THR A 253 -29.97 20.61 11.31
N ASN A 254 -30.94 21.45 10.94
CA ASN A 254 -31.98 21.02 10.01
C ASN A 254 -31.40 20.84 8.62
N ILE A 255 -31.84 19.81 7.91
CA ILE A 255 -31.34 19.46 6.58
C ILE A 255 -32.49 18.97 5.70
N GLY A 256 -32.47 19.34 4.45
CA GLY A 256 -33.42 18.88 3.44
C GLY A 256 -33.08 17.47 2.94
N ALA A 257 -33.91 16.91 2.07
CA ALA A 257 -33.75 15.56 1.52
C ALA A 257 -32.59 15.40 0.53
N SER A 258 -32.16 16.49 -0.11
CA SER A 258 -31.01 16.54 -1.04
C SER A 258 -30.27 17.85 -0.80
N GLU A 259 -29.58 17.93 0.31
CA GLU A 259 -28.93 19.15 0.78
C GLU A 259 -27.58 18.84 1.44
N LYS A 260 -26.68 19.82 1.41
CA LYS A 260 -25.42 19.80 2.16
C LYS A 260 -25.41 20.88 3.20
N LYS A 261 -25.06 20.52 4.43
CA LYS A 261 -24.90 21.40 5.60
C LYS A 261 -23.57 21.14 6.30
N THR A 262 -23.08 22.12 7.03
CA THR A 262 -21.91 21.99 7.91
C THR A 262 -22.31 22.21 9.36
N VAL A 263 -21.88 21.32 10.23
CA VAL A 263 -22.03 21.43 11.69
C VAL A 263 -20.66 21.69 12.30
N THR A 264 -20.54 22.78 13.09
CA THR A 264 -19.28 23.13 13.76
C THR A 264 -19.34 22.70 15.23
N LEU A 265 -18.37 21.91 15.67
CA LEU A 265 -18.26 21.37 17.02
C LEU A 265 -16.94 21.79 17.66
N GLN A 266 -16.91 21.86 19.01
CA GLN A 266 -15.71 22.14 19.78
C GLN A 266 -15.30 20.92 20.57
N VAL A 267 -14.06 20.46 20.36
CA VAL A 267 -13.47 19.34 21.11
C VAL A 267 -12.46 19.93 22.10
N PRO A 268 -12.77 19.90 23.40
CA PRO A 268 -11.87 20.42 24.43
C PRO A 268 -10.74 19.41 24.69
N ASN A 269 -9.51 19.90 24.86
CA ASN A 269 -8.34 19.10 25.17
C ASN A 269 -8.18 17.87 24.25
N PRO A 270 -8.14 18.06 22.92
CA PRO A 270 -8.11 16.96 21.97
C PRO A 270 -6.85 16.11 22.10
N GLN A 271 -7.00 14.79 21.96
CA GLN A 271 -5.88 13.89 21.72
C GLN A 271 -5.54 13.92 20.23
N LEU A 272 -4.29 14.28 19.91
CA LEU A 272 -3.88 14.43 18.53
C LEU A 272 -3.48 13.07 17.91
N TRP A 273 -3.84 12.88 16.66
CA TRP A 273 -3.29 11.81 15.84
C TRP A 273 -1.83 12.14 15.47
N SER A 274 -0.95 11.18 15.67
CA SER A 274 0.47 11.29 15.32
C SER A 274 1.05 9.93 14.92
N LEU A 275 2.26 9.92 14.40
CA LEU A 275 2.96 8.68 13.99
C LEU A 275 3.23 7.75 15.17
N LYS A 276 3.47 8.32 16.37
CA LYS A 276 3.77 7.56 17.61
C LYS A 276 2.48 7.19 18.36
N THR A 277 1.47 8.05 18.29
CA THR A 277 0.19 7.87 18.98
C THR A 277 -0.94 8.16 17.99
N PRO A 278 -1.31 7.20 17.15
CA PRO A 278 -2.33 7.37 16.11
C PRO A 278 -3.74 7.30 16.72
N TYR A 279 -4.09 8.31 17.54
CA TYR A 279 -5.35 8.35 18.23
C TYR A 279 -6.50 8.68 17.28
N LEU A 280 -7.53 7.84 17.28
CA LEU A 280 -8.71 7.99 16.43
C LEU A 280 -9.95 8.27 17.26
N TYR A 281 -10.67 9.30 16.86
CA TYR A 281 -12.06 9.54 17.16
C TYR A 281 -12.94 8.93 16.07
N LYS A 282 -14.24 8.91 16.31
CA LYS A 282 -15.27 8.56 15.36
C LYS A 282 -16.25 9.72 15.24
N VAL A 283 -16.55 10.13 14.02
CA VAL A 283 -17.67 11.02 13.71
C VAL A 283 -18.87 10.14 13.39
N VAL A 284 -19.94 10.28 14.17
CA VAL A 284 -21.22 9.60 13.96
C VAL A 284 -22.23 10.64 13.53
N THR A 285 -22.74 10.49 12.30
CA THR A 285 -23.79 11.33 11.75
C THR A 285 -25.08 10.52 11.71
N LYS A 286 -26.15 11.04 12.34
CA LYS A 286 -27.49 10.45 12.34
C LYS A 286 -28.44 11.36 11.58
N LEU A 287 -29.19 10.80 10.66
CA LEU A 287 -30.30 11.48 10.00
C LEU A 287 -31.58 11.16 10.78
N MET A 288 -32.25 12.17 11.30
CA MET A 288 -33.39 12.04 12.17
C MET A 288 -34.66 12.58 11.49
N ASP A 289 -35.77 11.83 11.59
CA ASP A 289 -37.15 12.32 11.35
C ASP A 289 -37.87 12.37 12.66
N GLY A 290 -38.02 13.57 13.24
CA GLY A 290 -38.43 13.75 14.62
C GLY A 290 -37.45 13.08 15.61
N GLU A 291 -37.95 12.07 16.34
CA GLU A 291 -37.15 11.26 17.28
C GLU A 291 -36.63 9.93 16.64
N THR A 292 -37.00 9.64 15.40
CA THR A 292 -36.65 8.40 14.73
C THR A 292 -35.35 8.58 13.96
N GLU A 293 -34.34 7.72 14.23
CA GLU A 293 -33.12 7.62 13.40
C GLU A 293 -33.48 6.87 12.11
N VAL A 294 -33.39 7.56 10.98
CA VAL A 294 -33.71 7.01 9.65
C VAL A 294 -32.49 6.51 8.92
N ASP A 295 -31.32 7.12 9.17
CA ASP A 295 -30.06 6.66 8.58
C ASP A 295 -28.87 7.08 9.45
N ARG A 296 -27.72 6.42 9.24
CA ARG A 296 -26.52 6.61 10.06
C ARG A 296 -25.24 6.43 9.23
N SER A 297 -24.27 7.28 9.50
CA SER A 297 -22.89 7.19 8.99
C SER A 297 -21.88 7.23 10.12
N GLU A 298 -20.81 6.45 9.99
CA GLU A 298 -19.67 6.48 10.91
C GLU A 298 -18.38 6.61 10.11
N VAL A 299 -17.57 7.64 10.37
CA VAL A 299 -16.29 7.83 9.71
C VAL A 299 -15.17 8.05 10.74
N PRO A 300 -13.94 7.56 10.48
CA PRO A 300 -12.80 7.80 11.37
C PRO A 300 -12.41 9.28 11.36
N MET A 301 -11.87 9.74 12.49
CA MET A 301 -11.34 11.10 12.60
C MET A 301 -10.08 11.10 13.46
N GLY A 302 -9.00 11.69 12.93
CA GLY A 302 -7.77 11.94 13.67
C GLY A 302 -7.44 13.42 13.66
N LEU A 303 -7.50 14.06 14.83
CA LEU A 303 -7.24 15.50 14.97
C LEU A 303 -5.75 15.79 14.84
N ARG A 304 -5.37 16.63 13.89
CA ARG A 304 -3.98 16.99 13.60
C ARG A 304 -3.88 18.30 12.85
N SER A 305 -2.68 18.87 12.84
CA SER A 305 -2.31 19.95 11.93
C SER A 305 -1.19 19.51 10.98
N LEU A 306 -1.26 19.98 9.74
CA LEU A 306 -0.27 19.77 8.69
C LEU A 306 0.26 21.15 8.28
N GLU A 307 1.58 21.33 8.25
CA GLU A 307 2.20 22.58 7.85
C GLU A 307 3.32 22.30 6.84
N PHE A 308 3.35 23.07 5.77
CA PHE A 308 4.39 23.04 4.76
C PHE A 308 5.07 24.40 4.67
N SER A 309 6.40 24.40 4.66
CA SER A 309 7.21 25.61 4.55
C SER A 309 8.31 25.42 3.51
N PRO A 310 8.52 26.38 2.61
CA PRO A 310 9.60 26.28 1.64
C PRO A 310 10.99 26.23 2.28
N ASP A 311 11.17 26.77 3.49
CA ASP A 311 12.46 26.82 4.18
C ASP A 311 12.67 25.66 5.17
N LYS A 312 11.56 25.15 5.78
CA LYS A 312 11.62 24.16 6.88
C LYS A 312 11.04 22.79 6.51
N GLY A 313 10.42 22.68 5.34
CA GLY A 313 9.81 21.45 4.86
C GLY A 313 8.44 21.17 5.45
N PHE A 314 8.26 20.07 6.19
CA PHE A 314 6.97 19.58 6.68
C PHE A 314 6.94 19.47 8.20
N ALA A 315 5.81 19.88 8.81
CA ALA A 315 5.53 19.67 10.22
C ALA A 315 4.18 18.99 10.45
N LEU A 316 4.16 18.03 11.38
CA LEU A 316 2.97 17.40 11.90
C LEU A 316 2.74 17.86 13.34
N ASN A 317 1.59 18.47 13.62
CA ASN A 317 1.25 19.02 14.95
C ASN A 317 2.30 20.04 15.47
N GLY A 318 2.90 20.80 14.55
CA GLY A 318 3.94 21.79 14.86
C GLY A 318 5.34 21.23 15.06
N GLU A 319 5.54 19.91 14.95
CA GLU A 319 6.86 19.26 14.98
C GLU A 319 7.42 19.10 13.56
N TRP A 320 8.50 19.81 13.25
CA TRP A 320 9.21 19.69 11.96
C TRP A 320 9.90 18.33 11.88
N MET A 321 9.72 17.64 10.76
CA MET A 321 10.20 16.27 10.61
C MET A 321 10.57 15.94 9.17
N LYS A 322 11.38 14.89 8.99
CA LYS A 322 11.64 14.30 7.69
C LYS A 322 10.66 13.17 7.39
N VAL A 323 10.05 13.22 6.21
CA VAL A 323 9.24 12.11 5.67
C VAL A 323 10.18 11.04 5.13
N LYS A 324 10.06 9.85 5.70
CA LYS A 324 10.81 8.63 5.36
C LYS A 324 9.84 7.69 4.65
N GLY A 325 9.54 8.01 3.41
CA GLY A 325 8.48 7.39 2.63
C GLY A 325 8.95 6.25 1.73
N VAL A 326 8.02 5.39 1.36
CA VAL A 326 8.20 4.37 0.32
C VAL A 326 7.00 4.34 -0.60
N CYS A 327 7.24 4.07 -1.90
CA CYS A 327 6.19 3.77 -2.87
C CYS A 327 5.76 2.31 -2.74
N VAL A 328 4.47 2.02 -2.93
CA VAL A 328 3.90 0.67 -2.81
C VAL A 328 2.88 0.44 -3.93
N HIS A 329 2.93 -0.73 -4.58
CA HIS A 329 1.91 -1.19 -5.51
C HIS A 329 0.88 -2.09 -4.83
N ASP A 330 -0.24 -2.36 -5.50
CA ASP A 330 -1.44 -3.02 -4.96
C ASP A 330 -1.33 -4.56 -4.89
N ASP A 331 -0.22 -5.16 -5.32
CA ASP A 331 -0.07 -6.61 -5.41
C ASP A 331 0.66 -7.26 -4.21
N ALA A 332 0.47 -8.56 -4.09
CA ALA A 332 1.18 -9.41 -3.13
C ALA A 332 1.63 -10.74 -3.75
N GLY A 333 2.41 -10.67 -4.83
CA GLY A 333 2.99 -11.84 -5.47
C GLY A 333 1.93 -12.87 -5.90
N VAL A 334 1.96 -14.08 -5.34
CA VAL A 334 1.01 -15.15 -5.68
C VAL A 334 -0.45 -14.81 -5.39
N LEU A 335 -0.74 -13.83 -4.55
CA LEU A 335 -2.09 -13.36 -4.27
C LEU A 335 -2.60 -12.39 -5.34
N GLY A 336 -1.72 -11.90 -6.22
CA GLY A 336 -2.07 -10.84 -7.16
C GLY A 336 -2.51 -9.59 -6.42
N THR A 337 -3.55 -8.92 -6.94
CA THR A 337 -4.13 -7.72 -6.34
C THR A 337 -5.31 -8.01 -5.39
N ALA A 338 -5.71 -9.26 -5.26
CA ALA A 338 -6.72 -9.70 -4.28
C ALA A 338 -6.06 -9.91 -2.89
N VAL A 339 -5.50 -8.84 -2.33
CA VAL A 339 -4.65 -8.91 -1.13
C VAL A 339 -5.47 -8.83 0.15
N PRO A 340 -5.40 -9.84 1.05
CA PRO A 340 -6.08 -9.81 2.33
C PRO A 340 -5.60 -8.69 3.27
N ALA A 341 -6.49 -8.20 4.13
CA ALA A 341 -6.17 -7.15 5.11
C ALA A 341 -5.04 -7.53 6.06
N SER A 342 -4.97 -8.80 6.48
CA SER A 342 -3.89 -9.32 7.33
C SER A 342 -2.51 -9.26 6.66
N VAL A 343 -2.45 -9.47 5.33
CA VAL A 343 -1.22 -9.38 4.54
C VAL A 343 -0.76 -7.93 4.45
N TRP A 344 -1.68 -6.99 4.16
CA TRP A 344 -1.39 -5.57 4.18
C TRP A 344 -0.90 -5.10 5.55
N LYS A 345 -1.60 -5.50 6.62
CA LYS A 345 -1.21 -5.15 8.00
C LYS A 345 0.22 -5.59 8.31
N LEU A 346 0.56 -6.85 8.02
CA LEU A 346 1.90 -7.37 8.26
C LEU A 346 2.97 -6.59 7.49
N ARG A 347 2.74 -6.32 6.21
CA ARG A 347 3.67 -5.58 5.34
C ARG A 347 3.89 -4.16 5.82
N LEU A 348 2.81 -3.43 6.13
CA LEU A 348 2.88 -2.05 6.65
C LEU A 348 3.54 -1.99 8.03
N GLN A 349 3.25 -2.93 8.93
CA GLN A 349 3.93 -3.05 10.21
C GLN A 349 5.43 -3.33 10.05
N THR A 350 5.79 -4.19 9.11
CA THR A 350 7.20 -4.51 8.82
C THR A 350 7.93 -3.28 8.28
N LEU A 351 7.34 -2.55 7.32
CA LEU A 351 7.89 -1.30 6.80
C LEU A 351 8.07 -0.26 7.91
N LYS A 352 7.06 -0.08 8.76
CA LYS A 352 7.15 0.83 9.92
C LYS A 352 8.29 0.43 10.86
N GLY A 353 8.49 -0.88 11.09
CA GLY A 353 9.61 -1.42 11.87
C GLY A 353 10.99 -1.10 11.29
N LEU A 354 11.08 -0.84 9.99
CA LEU A 354 12.31 -0.38 9.30
C LEU A 354 12.52 1.14 9.37
N GLY A 355 11.65 1.87 10.07
CA GLY A 355 11.71 3.32 10.21
C GLY A 355 10.94 4.08 9.11
N VAL A 356 10.16 3.40 8.27
CA VAL A 356 9.22 4.04 7.33
C VAL A 356 8.13 4.75 8.12
N ASN A 357 7.82 6.00 7.74
CA ASN A 357 6.77 6.79 8.36
C ASN A 357 5.71 7.30 7.35
N ALA A 358 5.89 7.02 6.06
CA ALA A 358 4.95 7.42 5.01
C ALA A 358 4.87 6.39 3.88
N ILE A 359 3.69 6.28 3.26
CA ILE A 359 3.41 5.42 2.11
C ILE A 359 2.89 6.29 0.96
N ARG A 360 3.43 6.10 -0.25
CA ARG A 360 2.87 6.62 -1.49
C ARG A 360 2.13 5.52 -2.22
N MET A 361 0.86 5.75 -2.52
CA MET A 361 0.00 4.82 -3.26
C MET A 361 0.31 4.90 -4.76
N SER A 362 1.27 4.13 -5.22
CA SER A 362 1.78 4.18 -6.60
C SER A 362 0.92 3.33 -7.53
N HIS A 363 0.47 3.80 -8.62
CA HIS A 363 0.20 5.19 -9.00
C HIS A 363 -1.31 5.28 -9.26
N ASN A 364 -2.07 4.90 -8.25
CA ASN A 364 -3.54 4.80 -8.28
C ASN A 364 -4.11 4.73 -6.86
N PRO A 365 -5.40 5.02 -6.67
CA PRO A 365 -6.07 4.79 -5.39
C PRO A 365 -6.06 3.31 -5.01
N HIS A 366 -5.57 2.98 -3.82
CA HIS A 366 -5.49 1.62 -3.30
C HIS A 366 -6.81 1.15 -2.67
N ALA A 367 -6.84 -0.11 -2.20
CA ALA A 367 -7.98 -0.64 -1.47
C ALA A 367 -8.25 0.15 -0.18
N PRO A 368 -9.52 0.45 0.18
CA PRO A 368 -9.85 1.26 1.36
C PRO A 368 -9.21 0.78 2.66
N ILE A 369 -9.01 -0.53 2.80
CA ILE A 369 -8.38 -1.13 4.00
C ILE A 369 -6.93 -0.64 4.21
N VAL A 370 -6.19 -0.28 3.15
CA VAL A 370 -4.80 0.17 3.26
C VAL A 370 -4.72 1.51 3.98
N TYR A 371 -5.65 2.42 3.70
CA TYR A 371 -5.74 3.73 4.38
C TYR A 371 -6.14 3.57 5.84
N ALA A 372 -7.14 2.74 6.14
CA ALA A 372 -7.56 2.43 7.50
C ALA A 372 -6.42 1.82 8.34
N LEU A 373 -5.59 0.97 7.73
CA LEU A 373 -4.38 0.44 8.36
C LEU A 373 -3.33 1.54 8.61
N CYS A 374 -3.12 2.45 7.66
CA CYS A 374 -2.23 3.59 7.85
C CYS A 374 -2.71 4.52 8.97
N ASP A 375 -4.03 4.78 9.06
CA ASP A 375 -4.63 5.55 10.15
C ASP A 375 -4.30 4.94 11.52
N THR A 376 -4.47 3.63 11.67
CA THR A 376 -4.27 2.91 12.94
C THR A 376 -2.81 2.65 13.27
N LEU A 377 -1.98 2.48 12.26
CA LEU A 377 -0.54 2.25 12.44
C LEU A 377 0.25 3.56 12.63
N GLY A 378 -0.34 4.72 12.32
CA GLY A 378 0.38 5.99 12.32
C GLY A 378 1.42 6.04 11.19
N LEU A 379 0.96 5.92 9.96
CA LEU A 379 1.73 6.13 8.73
C LEU A 379 1.09 7.26 7.94
N LEU A 380 1.88 8.21 7.46
CA LEU A 380 1.40 9.22 6.53
C LEU A 380 1.12 8.58 5.17
N VAL A 381 0.17 9.15 4.42
CA VAL A 381 -0.20 8.67 3.08
C VAL A 381 -0.18 9.81 2.09
N MET A 382 0.51 9.60 0.97
CA MET A 382 0.30 10.35 -0.26
C MET A 382 -0.59 9.52 -1.17
N ASP A 383 -1.84 9.96 -1.33
CA ASP A 383 -2.80 9.31 -2.21
C ASP A 383 -2.66 9.86 -3.63
N GLU A 384 -2.56 8.96 -4.62
CA GLU A 384 -2.22 9.33 -5.99
C GLU A 384 -3.29 8.88 -6.99
N ALA A 385 -3.65 9.79 -7.90
CA ALA A 385 -4.78 9.59 -8.79
C ALA A 385 -4.45 8.77 -10.04
N SER A 386 -3.28 9.00 -10.67
CA SER A 386 -3.00 8.44 -12.00
C SER A 386 -1.52 8.43 -12.35
N ASP A 387 -1.11 7.44 -13.15
CA ASP A 387 0.23 7.34 -13.75
C ASP A 387 0.35 8.06 -15.10
N GLU A 388 -0.74 8.20 -15.84
CA GLU A 388 -0.75 8.86 -17.14
C GLU A 388 -1.97 9.74 -17.31
N TRP A 389 -1.84 10.77 -18.20
CA TRP A 389 -2.93 11.67 -18.53
C TRP A 389 -3.43 11.43 -19.97
N GLU A 390 -3.59 12.47 -20.75
CA GLU A 390 -4.18 12.46 -22.08
C GLU A 390 -3.38 11.69 -23.16
N PHE A 391 -2.16 11.28 -22.86
CA PHE A 391 -1.31 10.50 -23.76
C PHE A 391 -0.75 9.27 -23.05
N PRO A 392 -0.58 8.14 -23.78
CA PRO A 392 -0.08 6.92 -23.20
C PRO A 392 1.43 6.99 -22.93
N LYS A 393 1.84 6.42 -21.81
CA LYS A 393 3.24 6.10 -21.54
C LYS A 393 3.64 4.80 -22.21
N ARG A 394 4.95 4.57 -22.35
CA ARG A 394 5.51 3.31 -22.86
C ARG A 394 5.30 2.17 -21.89
N LYS A 395 4.74 1.06 -22.36
CA LYS A 395 4.61 -0.21 -21.62
C LYS A 395 5.51 -1.23 -22.27
N TRP A 396 6.58 -1.62 -21.59
CA TRP A 396 7.57 -2.54 -22.15
C TRP A 396 7.03 -3.97 -22.17
N LEU A 397 7.20 -4.66 -23.31
CA LEU A 397 6.58 -5.96 -23.54
C LEU A 397 7.56 -7.13 -23.41
N LYS A 398 8.87 -6.89 -23.58
CA LYS A 398 9.91 -7.93 -23.60
C LYS A 398 10.98 -7.75 -22.52
N GLY A 399 10.74 -6.87 -21.58
CA GLY A 399 11.64 -6.47 -20.51
C GLY A 399 11.82 -4.96 -20.47
N TRP A 400 12.07 -4.42 -19.31
CA TRP A 400 12.26 -2.99 -19.09
C TRP A 400 13.25 -2.37 -20.07
N ASN A 401 12.83 -1.35 -20.79
CA ASN A 401 13.60 -0.66 -21.84
C ASN A 401 14.09 -1.57 -23.00
N GLN A 402 13.39 -2.68 -23.28
CA GLN A 402 13.78 -3.61 -24.34
C GLN A 402 12.69 -3.75 -25.41
N GLY A 403 13.09 -3.68 -26.66
CA GLY A 403 12.21 -3.86 -27.82
C GLY A 403 11.26 -2.68 -28.07
N THR A 404 10.14 -2.96 -28.73
CA THR A 404 9.10 -1.98 -29.04
C THR A 404 8.08 -1.96 -27.89
N PRO A 405 7.77 -0.79 -27.31
CA PRO A 405 6.74 -0.70 -26.26
C PRO A 405 5.32 -0.78 -26.83
N GLY A 406 4.38 -1.20 -25.99
CA GLY A 406 2.96 -0.98 -26.16
C GLY A 406 2.52 0.38 -25.66
N TYR A 407 1.30 0.80 -26.07
CA TYR A 407 0.71 2.10 -25.74
C TYR A 407 -0.75 1.98 -25.33
N GLU A 408 -1.19 0.82 -24.85
CA GLU A 408 -2.50 0.70 -24.21
C GLU A 408 -2.48 1.43 -22.86
N GLY A 409 -3.61 1.94 -22.39
CA GLY A 409 -3.65 2.63 -21.08
C GLY A 409 -4.94 3.34 -20.78
N SER A 410 -4.93 4.10 -19.68
CA SER A 410 -6.08 4.86 -19.22
C SER A 410 -6.31 6.17 -20.00
N PHE A 411 -5.33 6.58 -20.80
CA PHE A 411 -5.41 7.81 -21.61
C PHE A 411 -6.62 7.85 -22.55
N ASP A 412 -7.13 6.70 -23.01
CA ASP A 412 -8.22 6.59 -23.96
C ASP A 412 -9.61 6.98 -23.38
N TYR A 413 -9.72 7.04 -22.06
CA TYR A 413 -10.89 7.57 -21.36
C TYR A 413 -10.59 8.77 -20.45
N PHE A 414 -9.38 9.32 -20.53
CA PHE A 414 -8.89 10.39 -19.66
C PHE A 414 -9.80 11.61 -19.68
N GLU A 415 -10.11 12.16 -20.87
CA GLU A 415 -10.89 13.41 -20.98
C GLU A 415 -12.32 13.27 -20.45
N GLU A 416 -12.91 12.09 -20.57
CA GLU A 416 -14.28 11.83 -20.12
C GLU A 416 -14.35 11.56 -18.61
N TRP A 417 -13.32 10.91 -18.03
CA TRP A 417 -13.45 10.32 -16.71
C TRP A 417 -12.51 10.88 -15.63
N ILE A 418 -11.41 11.52 -15.99
CA ILE A 418 -10.38 11.92 -15.01
C ILE A 418 -10.93 12.86 -13.92
N ASP A 419 -11.81 13.79 -14.27
CA ASP A 419 -12.39 14.72 -13.30
C ASP A 419 -13.21 13.98 -12.25
N ARG A 420 -13.99 13.00 -12.68
CA ARG A 420 -14.76 12.13 -11.79
C ARG A 420 -13.86 11.21 -10.99
N ASP A 421 -12.84 10.60 -11.61
CA ASP A 421 -11.92 9.68 -10.94
C ASP A 421 -11.15 10.40 -9.82
N VAL A 422 -10.66 11.62 -10.07
CA VAL A 422 -10.02 12.47 -9.04
C VAL A 422 -11.00 12.88 -7.94
N ALA A 423 -12.21 13.29 -8.32
CA ALA A 423 -13.24 13.67 -7.35
C ALA A 423 -13.66 12.51 -6.46
N ASP A 424 -13.87 11.32 -7.05
CA ASP A 424 -14.25 10.10 -6.32
C ASP A 424 -13.13 9.65 -5.36
N MET A 425 -11.85 9.72 -5.78
CA MET A 425 -10.70 9.44 -4.91
C MET A 425 -10.71 10.36 -3.68
N VAL A 426 -10.78 11.66 -3.88
CA VAL A 426 -10.74 12.62 -2.77
C VAL A 426 -11.97 12.48 -1.86
N ARG A 427 -13.18 12.32 -2.41
CA ARG A 427 -14.40 12.11 -1.62
C ARG A 427 -14.34 10.85 -0.79
N ARG A 428 -13.86 9.75 -1.37
CA ARG A 428 -13.73 8.45 -0.71
C ARG A 428 -12.79 8.53 0.49
N ASP A 429 -11.63 9.18 0.30
CA ASP A 429 -10.51 9.01 1.23
C ASP A 429 -10.28 10.21 2.16
N ARG A 430 -10.95 11.37 1.97
CA ARG A 430 -10.74 12.59 2.75
C ARG A 430 -10.96 12.46 4.27
N CYS A 431 -11.64 11.40 4.73
CA CYS A 431 -11.83 11.15 6.15
C CYS A 431 -10.66 10.39 6.81
N HIS A 432 -9.65 9.94 6.03
CA HIS A 432 -8.46 9.29 6.58
C HIS A 432 -7.45 10.32 7.11
N PRO A 433 -7.16 10.34 8.44
CA PRO A 433 -6.18 11.27 9.01
C PRO A 433 -4.76 11.01 8.54
N SER A 434 -4.44 9.80 8.11
CA SER A 434 -3.12 9.44 7.55
C SER A 434 -2.79 10.21 6.28
N ILE A 435 -3.77 10.56 5.45
CA ILE A 435 -3.52 11.30 4.20
C ILE A 435 -3.06 12.71 4.52
N PHE A 436 -1.90 13.09 3.99
CA PHE A 436 -1.31 14.41 4.14
C PHE A 436 -1.07 15.13 2.82
N LEU A 437 -1.04 14.38 1.69
CA LEU A 437 -0.86 14.88 0.33
C LEU A 437 -1.83 14.18 -0.64
N TRP A 438 -2.40 14.97 -1.54
CA TRP A 438 -3.11 14.51 -2.73
C TRP A 438 -2.21 14.66 -3.96
N SER A 439 -1.87 13.58 -4.63
CA SER A 439 -1.07 13.59 -5.85
C SER A 439 -1.97 13.45 -7.08
N ILE A 440 -1.84 14.40 -8.01
CA ILE A 440 -2.67 14.43 -9.22
C ILE A 440 -2.08 13.64 -10.39
N GLY A 441 -0.83 13.19 -10.29
CA GLY A 441 -0.22 12.40 -11.36
C GLY A 441 1.25 12.09 -11.14
N ASN A 442 1.68 10.97 -11.73
CA ASN A 442 3.03 10.49 -11.72
C ASN A 442 3.68 10.64 -13.09
N GLU A 443 4.84 11.32 -13.16
CA GLU A 443 5.74 11.35 -14.32
C GLU A 443 5.05 11.62 -15.67
N VAL A 444 4.04 12.47 -15.67
CA VAL A 444 3.29 12.84 -16.89
C VAL A 444 4.09 13.77 -17.81
N ASP A 445 5.23 14.24 -17.32
CA ASP A 445 6.11 15.23 -17.88
C ASP A 445 7.44 14.66 -18.42
N TYR A 446 7.46 13.38 -18.82
CA TYR A 446 8.66 12.83 -19.48
C TYR A 446 9.01 13.63 -20.72
N PRO A 447 10.24 14.19 -20.83
CA PRO A 447 10.68 14.93 -22.00
C PRO A 447 10.65 14.07 -23.26
N ASN A 448 9.91 14.51 -24.30
CA ASN A 448 9.70 13.79 -25.56
C ASN A 448 9.01 12.41 -25.44
N ASP A 449 8.24 12.21 -24.33
CA ASP A 449 7.41 11.01 -24.12
C ASP A 449 6.05 11.37 -23.45
N PRO A 450 5.07 11.98 -24.15
CA PRO A 450 5.21 12.51 -25.50
C PRO A 450 5.57 14.00 -25.58
N TYR A 451 5.49 14.76 -24.51
CA TYR A 451 5.56 16.22 -24.52
C TYR A 451 6.96 16.75 -24.82
N SER A 452 7.02 17.88 -25.52
CA SER A 452 8.27 18.57 -25.82
C SER A 452 8.13 20.08 -25.61
N HIS A 453 9.25 20.72 -25.26
CA HIS A 453 9.32 22.16 -25.05
C HIS A 453 10.65 22.72 -25.58
N PRO A 454 10.69 23.97 -26.11
CA PRO A 454 11.94 24.59 -26.59
C PRO A 454 13.09 24.66 -25.58
N VAL A 455 12.80 24.67 -24.27
CA VAL A 455 13.79 24.64 -23.19
C VAL A 455 14.72 23.42 -23.29
N LEU A 456 14.29 22.33 -23.92
CA LEU A 456 15.08 21.11 -24.10
C LEU A 456 16.29 21.29 -25.01
N ASN A 457 16.36 22.39 -25.80
CA ASN A 457 17.54 22.72 -26.64
C ASN A 457 18.67 23.41 -25.87
N GLY A 458 18.39 23.96 -24.69
CA GLY A 458 19.31 24.82 -23.97
C GLY A 458 20.05 24.19 -22.80
N ASP A 459 19.59 23.05 -22.31
CA ASP A 459 20.13 22.48 -21.07
C ASP A 459 20.52 21.01 -21.24
N ASN A 460 21.82 20.74 -21.12
CA ASN A 460 22.39 19.38 -21.11
C ASN A 460 22.34 18.72 -19.70
N SER A 461 21.83 19.43 -18.68
CA SER A 461 21.74 18.96 -17.30
C SER A 461 20.50 18.13 -16.99
N MET A 462 19.79 17.64 -18.04
CA MET A 462 18.64 16.79 -17.86
C MET A 462 19.02 15.46 -17.21
N THR A 463 18.35 15.13 -16.13
CA THR A 463 18.55 13.90 -15.37
C THR A 463 18.13 12.63 -16.13
N GLN A 464 17.40 12.81 -17.24
CA GLN A 464 16.99 11.76 -18.18
C GLN A 464 17.64 11.99 -19.57
N PRO A 465 18.90 11.55 -19.81
CA PRO A 465 19.64 11.85 -21.04
C PRO A 465 19.07 11.20 -22.31
N ILE A 466 18.06 10.36 -22.19
CA ILE A 466 17.49 9.55 -23.28
C ILE A 466 16.71 10.40 -24.31
N TYR A 467 16.32 11.63 -23.95
CA TYR A 467 15.28 12.35 -24.67
C TYR A 467 15.74 13.61 -25.44
N GLY A 468 17.00 13.86 -25.55
CA GLY A 468 17.70 15.00 -26.13
C GLY A 468 16.95 15.88 -27.12
N GLY A 469 16.96 17.20 -26.84
CA GLY A 469 16.54 18.25 -27.73
C GLY A 469 15.01 18.44 -27.90
N TYR A 470 14.64 19.62 -28.37
CA TYR A 470 13.25 19.96 -28.67
C TYR A 470 12.75 19.27 -29.94
N LYS A 471 11.55 18.72 -29.91
CA LYS A 471 10.88 18.04 -31.02
C LYS A 471 9.56 18.76 -31.35
N PRO A 472 9.53 19.67 -32.34
CA PRO A 472 8.34 20.47 -32.64
C PRO A 472 7.10 19.66 -33.09
N SER A 473 7.31 18.40 -33.53
CA SER A 473 6.20 17.50 -33.91
C SER A 473 5.52 16.82 -32.74
N GLN A 474 6.07 16.92 -31.52
CA GLN A 474 5.49 16.37 -30.32
C GLN A 474 4.49 17.37 -29.67
N PRO A 475 3.55 16.89 -28.84
CA PRO A 475 2.65 17.77 -28.08
C PRO A 475 3.42 18.81 -27.27
N ASN A 476 2.88 20.04 -27.22
CA ASN A 476 3.48 21.11 -26.42
C ASN A 476 3.30 20.84 -24.91
N ALA A 477 4.38 20.88 -24.14
CA ALA A 477 4.39 20.65 -22.71
C ALA A 477 3.57 21.64 -21.88
N GLU A 478 3.22 22.82 -22.41
CA GLU A 478 2.31 23.78 -21.76
C GLU A 478 0.96 23.17 -21.39
N ARG A 479 0.51 22.14 -22.13
CA ARG A 479 -0.73 21.40 -21.82
C ARG A 479 -0.71 20.74 -20.44
N ILE A 480 0.47 20.30 -19.98
CA ILE A 480 0.64 19.68 -18.66
C ILE A 480 0.22 20.66 -17.56
N GLY A 481 0.64 21.92 -17.65
CA GLY A 481 0.25 22.96 -16.70
C GLY A 481 -1.27 23.21 -16.67
N VAL A 482 -1.93 23.20 -17.83
CA VAL A 482 -3.39 23.38 -17.93
C VAL A 482 -4.14 22.23 -17.26
N ILE A 483 -3.72 20.99 -17.50
CA ILE A 483 -4.31 19.81 -16.88
C ILE A 483 -4.07 19.83 -15.37
N ALA A 484 -2.84 20.14 -14.93
CA ALA A 484 -2.51 20.23 -13.51
C ALA A 484 -3.37 21.26 -12.78
N GLN A 485 -3.62 22.44 -13.36
CA GLN A 485 -4.52 23.46 -12.80
C GLN A 485 -5.95 22.93 -12.66
N ARG A 486 -6.47 22.24 -13.70
CA ARG A 486 -7.80 21.62 -13.70
C ARG A 486 -7.93 20.60 -12.56
N LEU A 487 -7.01 19.64 -12.47
CA LEU A 487 -7.07 18.56 -11.47
C LEU A 487 -6.84 19.07 -10.04
N SER A 488 -5.88 19.97 -9.84
CA SER A 488 -5.64 20.59 -8.53
C SER A 488 -6.85 21.40 -8.04
N LYS A 489 -7.57 22.05 -8.94
CA LYS A 489 -8.80 22.77 -8.60
C LYS A 489 -9.87 21.80 -8.10
N ILE A 490 -10.07 20.66 -8.77
CA ILE A 490 -11.03 19.62 -8.35
C ILE A 490 -10.73 19.15 -6.94
N VAL A 491 -9.46 18.83 -6.67
CA VAL A 491 -9.03 18.42 -5.33
C VAL A 491 -9.36 19.48 -4.29
N ARG A 492 -8.96 20.75 -4.52
CA ARG A 492 -9.17 21.86 -3.57
C ARG A 492 -10.63 22.22 -3.37
N ASP A 493 -11.47 22.05 -4.37
CA ASP A 493 -12.93 22.29 -4.26
C ASP A 493 -13.59 21.25 -3.32
N ILE A 494 -13.02 20.04 -3.20
CA ILE A 494 -13.54 18.95 -2.36
C ILE A 494 -12.86 18.92 -0.99
N ASP A 495 -11.53 19.06 -0.96
CA ASP A 495 -10.72 19.08 0.25
C ASP A 495 -9.58 20.12 0.14
N ASN A 496 -9.74 21.23 0.83
CA ASN A 496 -8.73 22.28 0.94
C ASN A 496 -7.88 22.20 2.22
N SER A 497 -8.04 21.13 3.00
CA SER A 497 -7.32 20.94 4.26
C SER A 497 -5.95 20.26 4.09
N ARG A 498 -5.66 19.75 2.90
CA ARG A 498 -4.41 19.07 2.55
C ARG A 498 -3.80 19.69 1.31
N ALA A 499 -2.48 19.57 1.21
CA ALA A 499 -1.73 20.07 0.05
C ALA A 499 -1.91 19.14 -1.16
N VAL A 500 -1.90 19.75 -2.35
CA VAL A 500 -1.88 19.05 -3.64
C VAL A 500 -0.44 18.97 -4.13
N THR A 501 -0.07 17.82 -4.69
CA THR A 501 1.25 17.56 -5.27
C THR A 501 1.16 16.87 -6.63
N GLY A 502 2.30 16.81 -7.32
CA GLY A 502 2.55 15.99 -8.49
C GLY A 502 3.99 15.49 -8.48
N ALA A 503 4.25 14.35 -9.10
CA ALA A 503 5.55 13.71 -9.17
C ALA A 503 6.19 13.93 -10.53
N LEU A 504 7.18 14.83 -10.59
CA LEU A 504 7.80 15.33 -11.80
C LEU A 504 9.05 14.50 -12.19
N ALA A 505 9.04 13.93 -13.39
CA ALA A 505 10.21 13.30 -14.00
C ALA A 505 11.08 14.29 -14.80
N GLY A 506 10.45 15.21 -15.51
CA GLY A 506 11.07 16.21 -16.36
C GLY A 506 11.14 17.60 -15.73
N VAL A 507 11.73 17.73 -14.54
CA VAL A 507 11.73 18.96 -13.74
C VAL A 507 12.12 20.22 -14.54
N VAL A 508 13.17 20.11 -15.40
CA VAL A 508 13.61 21.25 -16.24
C VAL A 508 12.52 21.68 -17.21
N MET A 509 11.85 20.72 -17.85
CA MET A 509 10.76 21.02 -18.78
C MET A 509 9.53 21.53 -18.03
N SER A 510 9.18 20.91 -16.91
CA SER A 510 8.04 21.31 -16.08
C SER A 510 8.22 22.71 -15.48
N ASN A 511 9.45 23.10 -15.11
CA ASN A 511 9.77 24.45 -14.66
C ASN A 511 9.53 25.56 -15.74
N ALA A 512 9.40 25.17 -16.99
CA ALA A 512 9.04 26.09 -18.08
C ALA A 512 7.53 26.11 -18.39
N THR A 513 6.72 25.37 -17.62
CA THR A 513 5.26 25.30 -17.74
C THR A 513 4.60 25.77 -16.45
N ALA A 514 3.28 25.84 -16.42
CA ALA A 514 2.52 26.18 -15.21
C ALA A 514 2.32 24.96 -14.25
N TYR A 515 2.95 23.81 -14.49
CA TYR A 515 2.71 22.61 -13.66
C TYR A 515 3.19 22.78 -12.20
N PRO A 516 4.43 23.21 -11.92
CA PRO A 516 4.89 23.38 -10.54
C PRO A 516 4.08 24.40 -9.74
N GLU A 517 3.55 25.45 -10.41
CA GLU A 517 2.73 26.48 -9.79
C GLU A 517 1.26 26.07 -9.61
N ALA A 518 0.82 24.99 -10.27
CA ALA A 518 -0.54 24.44 -10.12
C ALA A 518 -0.72 23.65 -8.82
N VAL A 519 0.37 23.18 -8.21
CA VAL A 519 0.38 22.37 -6.99
C VAL A 519 0.95 23.13 -5.80
N ASP A 520 0.66 22.70 -4.60
CA ASP A 520 1.14 23.35 -3.35
C ASP A 520 2.54 22.86 -2.96
N VAL A 521 2.85 21.61 -3.32
CA VAL A 521 4.10 20.92 -3.02
C VAL A 521 4.58 20.18 -4.26
N VAL A 522 5.85 20.32 -4.62
CA VAL A 522 6.40 19.79 -5.87
C VAL A 522 7.29 18.59 -5.61
N GLY A 523 6.88 17.43 -6.09
CA GLY A 523 7.64 16.18 -6.01
C GLY A 523 8.64 16.04 -7.16
N TYR A 524 9.87 15.66 -6.87
CA TYR A 524 10.92 15.41 -7.85
C TYR A 524 11.27 13.93 -7.87
N ASN A 525 11.16 13.29 -9.04
CA ASN A 525 11.57 11.91 -9.24
C ASN A 525 13.04 11.86 -9.69
N TYR A 526 13.92 11.23 -8.88
CA TYR A 526 15.34 11.00 -9.17
C TYR A 526 16.15 12.25 -9.58
N THR A 527 15.75 13.44 -9.09
CA THR A 527 16.31 14.73 -9.48
C THR A 527 16.87 15.51 -8.28
N GLU A 528 17.48 14.78 -7.35
CA GLU A 528 18.04 15.32 -6.10
C GLU A 528 19.09 16.40 -6.34
N SER A 529 19.79 16.34 -7.46
CA SER A 529 20.83 17.31 -7.85
C SER A 529 20.29 18.73 -8.02
N ARG A 530 18.98 18.90 -8.22
CA ARG A 530 18.36 20.21 -8.41
C ARG A 530 17.76 20.83 -7.15
N TYR A 531 17.72 20.13 -6.04
CA TYR A 531 17.07 20.62 -4.81
C TYR A 531 17.55 22.00 -4.40
N LYS A 532 18.86 22.18 -4.35
CA LYS A 532 19.48 23.45 -3.95
C LYS A 532 19.25 24.57 -4.97
N GLU A 533 19.53 24.29 -6.25
CA GLU A 533 19.38 25.27 -7.33
C GLU A 533 17.93 25.75 -7.46
N ASP A 534 16.97 24.81 -7.45
CA ASP A 534 15.56 25.14 -7.61
C ASP A 534 14.98 25.83 -6.37
N HIS A 535 15.49 25.54 -5.15
CA HIS A 535 15.12 26.30 -3.95
C HIS A 535 15.61 27.75 -4.01
N GLU A 536 16.84 27.99 -4.49
CA GLU A 536 17.36 29.35 -4.69
C GLU A 536 16.57 30.11 -5.76
N LYS A 537 16.20 29.43 -6.85
CA LYS A 537 15.48 30.03 -7.98
C LYS A 537 14.00 30.26 -7.71
N TYR A 538 13.37 29.36 -6.94
CA TYR A 538 11.94 29.35 -6.62
C TYR A 538 11.74 29.33 -5.09
N PRO A 539 12.06 30.44 -4.36
CA PRO A 539 12.17 30.43 -2.90
C PRO A 539 10.85 30.16 -2.15
N ASN A 540 9.70 30.26 -2.83
CA ASN A 540 8.40 29.95 -2.23
C ASN A 540 7.94 28.50 -2.49
N ARG A 541 8.73 27.70 -3.21
CA ARG A 541 8.38 26.33 -3.58
C ARG A 541 8.74 25.34 -2.50
N VAL A 542 7.80 24.55 -2.04
CA VAL A 542 8.05 23.40 -1.16
C VAL A 542 8.44 22.21 -2.03
N ILE A 543 9.60 21.59 -1.76
CA ILE A 543 10.19 20.54 -2.60
C ILE A 543 10.43 19.28 -1.76
N TYR A 544 10.24 18.11 -2.38
CA TYR A 544 10.59 16.81 -1.82
C TYR A 544 10.91 15.80 -2.93
N GLY A 545 11.48 14.64 -2.55
CA GLY A 545 11.68 13.52 -3.45
C GLY A 545 10.45 12.63 -3.52
N SER A 546 9.68 12.69 -4.59
CA SER A 546 8.52 11.82 -4.79
C SER A 546 8.92 10.40 -5.21
N GLU A 547 10.07 10.24 -5.87
CA GLU A 547 10.75 8.97 -6.06
C GLU A 547 12.26 9.15 -5.97
N ASN A 548 12.91 8.39 -5.08
CA ASN A 548 14.34 8.44 -4.88
C ASN A 548 14.97 7.05 -4.88
N ARG A 549 16.29 7.02 -5.14
CA ARG A 549 17.10 5.80 -5.06
C ARG A 549 17.36 5.40 -3.61
N HIS A 550 17.78 4.14 -3.42
CA HIS A 550 18.10 3.56 -2.13
C HIS A 550 19.52 3.89 -1.62
N ASP A 551 20.29 4.70 -2.33
CA ASP A 551 21.67 5.02 -1.95
C ASP A 551 21.75 6.10 -0.85
N LEU A 552 22.89 6.19 -0.19
CA LEU A 552 23.14 7.18 0.85
C LEU A 552 23.18 8.62 0.30
N PRO A 553 23.76 8.90 -0.87
CA PRO A 553 23.74 10.25 -1.45
C PRO A 553 22.33 10.80 -1.63
N SER A 554 21.37 10.01 -2.12
CA SER A 554 19.97 10.44 -2.25
C SER A 554 19.32 10.74 -0.89
N TRP A 555 19.66 9.99 0.17
CA TRP A 555 19.20 10.30 1.52
C TRP A 555 19.87 11.55 2.10
N LYS A 556 21.18 11.74 1.87
CA LYS A 556 21.90 12.94 2.27
C LYS A 556 21.36 14.19 1.58
N ALA A 557 20.95 14.11 0.32
CA ALA A 557 20.29 15.21 -0.37
C ALA A 557 19.02 15.71 0.36
N VAL A 558 18.38 14.86 1.14
CA VAL A 558 17.24 15.21 2.00
C VAL A 558 17.69 15.72 3.37
N THR A 559 18.63 15.03 4.04
CA THR A 559 19.03 15.37 5.41
C THR A 559 19.90 16.59 5.52
N ASP A 560 20.75 16.83 4.51
CA ASP A 560 21.67 17.95 4.47
C ASP A 560 20.99 19.27 4.00
N ASN A 561 19.71 19.20 3.59
CA ASN A 561 18.89 20.32 3.17
C ASN A 561 17.62 20.42 4.04
N GLU A 562 17.56 21.42 4.94
CA GLU A 562 16.43 21.57 5.87
C GLU A 562 15.10 21.71 5.12
N HIS A 563 15.10 22.48 4.03
CA HIS A 563 13.94 22.75 3.19
C HIS A 563 13.38 21.53 2.44
N ILE A 564 14.15 20.46 2.24
CA ILE A 564 13.67 19.22 1.63
C ILE A 564 13.03 18.35 2.72
N PHE A 565 11.70 18.26 2.73
CA PHE A 565 11.03 17.61 3.85
C PHE A 565 11.07 16.09 3.83
N GLY A 566 11.41 15.45 2.71
CA GLY A 566 11.47 13.99 2.70
C GLY A 566 11.73 13.39 1.33
N GLN A 567 11.67 12.07 1.32
CA GLN A 567 11.76 11.27 0.10
C GLN A 567 10.79 10.09 0.18
N PHE A 568 10.41 9.57 -0.99
CA PHE A 568 9.75 8.27 -1.15
C PHE A 568 10.66 7.37 -1.99
N LEU A 569 11.05 6.22 -1.43
CA LEU A 569 11.91 5.28 -2.12
C LEU A 569 11.13 4.49 -3.16
N TRP A 570 11.70 4.24 -4.29
CA TRP A 570 11.22 3.27 -5.27
C TRP A 570 11.90 1.92 -5.04
N THR A 571 11.26 0.94 -4.33
CA THR A 571 9.98 0.89 -3.64
C THR A 571 10.10 0.33 -2.22
N GLY A 572 8.97 0.27 -1.47
CA GLY A 572 8.92 -0.40 -0.17
C GLY A 572 8.85 -1.91 -0.28
N ILE A 573 8.18 -2.45 -1.29
CA ILE A 573 7.93 -3.88 -1.48
C ILE A 573 8.21 -4.21 -2.95
N ASP A 574 8.83 -5.37 -3.21
CA ASP A 574 8.91 -5.93 -4.56
C ASP A 574 7.50 -6.13 -5.12
N TYR A 575 7.29 -5.95 -6.42
CA TYR A 575 5.98 -5.98 -7.03
C TYR A 575 6.00 -6.69 -8.38
N LEU A 576 4.84 -7.17 -8.81
CA LEU A 576 4.64 -7.80 -10.10
C LEU A 576 4.58 -6.77 -11.23
N GLY A 577 5.02 -7.16 -12.41
CA GLY A 577 5.11 -6.23 -13.56
C GLY A 577 6.34 -5.36 -13.53
N GLU A 578 6.43 -4.41 -14.47
CA GLU A 578 7.62 -3.58 -14.74
C GLU A 578 8.91 -4.41 -14.74
N SER A 579 8.80 -5.63 -15.21
CA SER A 579 9.81 -6.66 -15.04
C SER A 579 10.88 -6.60 -16.11
N GLY A 580 12.01 -7.22 -15.79
CA GLY A 580 13.06 -7.52 -16.75
C GLY A 580 12.62 -8.54 -17.83
N ALA A 581 13.55 -9.03 -18.61
CA ALA A 581 13.27 -10.09 -19.56
C ALA A 581 12.84 -11.39 -18.86
N TRP A 582 12.00 -12.19 -19.54
CA TRP A 582 11.59 -13.51 -19.06
C TRP A 582 12.79 -14.33 -18.53
N PRO A 583 12.66 -15.01 -17.37
CA PRO A 583 11.46 -15.28 -16.61
C PRO A 583 11.17 -14.30 -15.45
N ALA A 584 11.73 -13.09 -15.46
CA ALA A 584 11.45 -12.13 -14.37
C ALA A 584 10.01 -11.64 -14.43
N ARG A 585 9.20 -11.98 -13.41
CA ARG A 585 7.77 -11.63 -13.30
C ARG A 585 7.49 -10.30 -12.59
N GLY A 586 8.53 -9.65 -12.04
CA GLY A 586 8.38 -8.43 -11.25
C GLY A 586 9.66 -7.64 -11.10
N SER A 587 9.59 -6.58 -10.31
CA SER A 587 10.68 -5.68 -9.94
C SER A 587 11.22 -6.00 -8.55
N GLU A 588 12.54 -6.04 -8.40
CA GLU A 588 13.27 -6.26 -7.13
C GLU A 588 13.61 -4.96 -6.41
N ALA A 589 12.90 -3.87 -6.67
CA ALA A 589 13.23 -2.55 -6.10
C ALA A 589 12.88 -2.41 -4.61
N GLY A 590 12.13 -3.33 -4.02
CA GLY A 590 11.61 -3.23 -2.66
C GLY A 590 12.64 -3.37 -1.53
N LEU A 591 12.27 -2.90 -0.35
CA LEU A 591 12.91 -3.22 0.94
C LEU A 591 12.45 -4.60 1.44
N LEU A 592 11.21 -4.98 1.09
CA LEU A 592 10.64 -6.30 1.30
C LEU A 592 10.56 -7.03 -0.04
N ASP A 593 10.67 -8.36 -0.01
CA ASP A 593 10.42 -9.20 -1.19
C ASP A 593 8.91 -9.44 -1.43
N LEU A 594 8.55 -10.17 -2.48
CA LEU A 594 7.15 -10.50 -2.81
C LEU A 594 6.44 -11.28 -1.70
N ALA A 595 7.17 -12.04 -0.88
CA ALA A 595 6.63 -12.73 0.29
C ALA A 595 6.42 -11.81 1.50
N GLY A 596 6.86 -10.53 1.42
CA GLY A 596 6.82 -9.58 2.51
C GLY A 596 7.97 -9.73 3.52
N LEU A 597 9.01 -10.50 3.20
CA LEU A 597 10.18 -10.68 4.05
C LEU A 597 11.21 -9.58 3.79
N VAL A 598 11.87 -9.12 4.86
CA VAL A 598 12.86 -8.04 4.78
C VAL A 598 14.10 -8.49 4.02
N LYS A 599 14.49 -7.72 3.01
CA LYS A 599 15.70 -7.90 2.22
C LYS A 599 16.90 -7.23 2.90
N PRO A 600 18.16 -7.57 2.54
CA PRO A 600 19.34 -6.91 3.10
C PRO A 600 19.31 -5.38 2.98
N ASN A 601 18.89 -4.83 1.83
CA ASN A 601 18.74 -3.39 1.64
C ASN A 601 17.66 -2.77 2.54
N GLY A 602 16.66 -3.54 3.00
CA GLY A 602 15.70 -3.12 4.01
C GLY A 602 16.37 -2.89 5.37
N TYR A 603 17.24 -3.79 5.81
CA TYR A 603 18.03 -3.61 7.04
C TYR A 603 19.05 -2.46 6.88
N TYR A 604 19.66 -2.31 5.71
CA TYR A 604 20.49 -1.14 5.43
C TYR A 604 19.69 0.16 5.56
N ARG A 605 18.49 0.21 4.99
CA ARG A 605 17.62 1.38 5.14
C ARG A 605 17.23 1.63 6.61
N ALA A 606 16.95 0.57 7.37
CA ALA A 606 16.66 0.70 8.79
C ALA A 606 17.84 1.32 9.57
N SER A 607 19.09 1.04 9.20
CA SER A 607 20.25 1.67 9.82
C SER A 607 20.36 3.19 9.58
N LEU A 608 19.67 3.69 8.56
CA LEU A 608 19.60 5.13 8.25
C LEU A 608 18.35 5.81 8.82
N TRP A 609 17.26 5.04 9.05
CA TRP A 609 15.94 5.58 9.35
C TRP A 609 15.40 5.25 10.74
N SER A 610 15.85 4.16 11.36
CA SER A 610 15.39 3.76 12.69
C SER A 610 15.92 4.68 13.78
N GLU A 611 15.04 5.01 14.75
CA GLU A 611 15.41 5.68 16.00
C GLU A 611 15.85 4.67 17.09
N THR A 612 15.53 3.37 16.88
CA THR A 612 15.90 2.30 17.80
C THR A 612 17.25 1.71 17.41
N PRO A 613 18.15 1.45 18.33
CA PRO A 613 19.44 0.81 18.05
C PRO A 613 19.24 -0.52 17.31
N MET A 614 19.96 -0.72 16.22
CA MET A 614 19.86 -1.91 15.42
C MET A 614 21.22 -2.40 14.92
N CYS A 615 21.31 -3.70 14.65
CA CYS A 615 22.46 -4.35 14.06
C CYS A 615 22.02 -5.44 13.09
N TYR A 616 22.50 -5.40 11.88
CA TYR A 616 22.38 -6.48 10.90
C TYR A 616 23.79 -6.87 10.45
N VAL A 617 24.07 -8.16 10.39
CA VAL A 617 25.32 -8.71 9.86
C VAL A 617 25.04 -9.51 8.59
N GLY A 618 25.82 -9.23 7.54
CA GLY A 618 25.78 -9.97 6.29
C GLY A 618 27.19 -10.24 5.79
N ALA A 619 27.34 -11.20 4.89
CA ALA A 619 28.66 -11.54 4.35
C ALA A 619 28.58 -11.97 2.86
N TYR A 620 29.66 -11.75 2.13
CA TYR A 620 29.81 -12.18 0.74
C TYR A 620 31.28 -12.43 0.37
N PRO A 621 31.56 -13.30 -0.62
CA PRO A 621 32.93 -13.58 -1.05
C PRO A 621 33.62 -12.37 -1.64
N LEU A 622 34.89 -12.18 -1.32
CA LEU A 622 35.76 -11.25 -2.03
C LEU A 622 36.24 -11.93 -3.32
N MET A 623 35.73 -11.48 -4.46
CA MET A 623 36.19 -12.00 -5.75
C MET A 623 37.67 -11.63 -5.98
N GLN A 624 38.50 -12.61 -6.34
CA GLN A 624 39.85 -12.34 -6.82
C GLN A 624 39.74 -11.58 -8.16
N GLN A 625 40.19 -10.33 -8.16
CA GLN A 625 40.18 -9.49 -9.36
C GLN A 625 41.16 -10.05 -10.40
N ARG A 626 40.70 -10.74 -11.43
CA ARG A 626 41.42 -10.90 -12.67
C ARG A 626 41.03 -9.76 -13.62
N GLY A 627 41.80 -8.67 -13.59
CA GLY A 627 41.99 -7.81 -14.79
C GLY A 627 40.90 -6.80 -15.15
N ARG A 628 39.99 -6.34 -14.26
CA ARG A 628 39.11 -5.17 -14.49
C ARG A 628 39.28 -4.10 -13.39
N ARG A 629 39.77 -2.94 -13.81
CA ARG A 629 40.15 -1.82 -12.92
C ARG A 629 39.02 -1.04 -12.25
N ASN A 630 37.74 -1.42 -12.37
CA ASN A 630 36.60 -0.63 -11.86
C ASN A 630 35.49 -1.51 -11.30
N GLN A 631 35.77 -2.40 -10.32
CA GLN A 631 34.72 -2.76 -9.37
C GLN A 631 34.93 -1.94 -8.10
N SER A 632 33.95 -1.15 -7.70
CA SER A 632 34.02 -0.29 -6.53
C SER A 632 34.36 -1.14 -5.30
N ASN A 633 35.35 -0.71 -4.52
CA ASN A 633 35.66 -1.30 -3.21
C ASN A 633 34.56 -1.08 -2.17
N SER A 634 33.43 -0.51 -2.56
CA SER A 634 32.30 -0.15 -1.69
C SER A 634 31.66 -1.38 -1.03
N ALA A 635 31.28 -1.21 0.21
CA ALA A 635 30.53 -2.22 0.93
C ALA A 635 29.09 -2.32 0.40
N SER A 636 28.63 -3.56 0.12
CA SER A 636 27.31 -3.79 -0.48
C SER A 636 26.17 -3.63 0.52
N GLN A 637 25.14 -2.89 0.14
CA GLN A 637 23.86 -2.83 0.86
C GLN A 637 22.96 -4.07 0.64
N TYR A 638 23.39 -5.01 -0.21
CA TYR A 638 22.68 -6.25 -0.54
C TYR A 638 23.37 -7.50 0.00
N ALA A 639 24.22 -7.38 1.01
CA ALA A 639 24.95 -8.51 1.59
C ALA A 639 23.99 -9.47 2.29
N PRO A 640 23.91 -10.75 1.85
CA PRO A 640 22.99 -11.73 2.44
C PRO A 640 23.39 -12.11 3.87
N ALA A 641 22.41 -12.48 4.70
CA ALA A 641 22.63 -13.08 6.01
C ALA A 641 23.08 -14.55 5.84
N LEU A 642 24.29 -14.76 5.34
CA LEU A 642 24.85 -16.06 5.01
C LEU A 642 26.23 -16.22 5.65
N TRP A 643 26.46 -17.38 6.34
CA TRP A 643 27.75 -17.77 6.90
C TRP A 643 28.06 -19.23 6.58
N ASN A 644 28.01 -19.54 5.26
CA ASN A 644 28.37 -20.85 4.70
C ASN A 644 29.21 -20.62 3.45
N TYR A 645 30.54 -20.71 3.62
CA TYR A 645 31.53 -20.56 2.55
C TYR A 645 32.53 -21.71 2.60
N GLU A 646 33.53 -21.73 1.71
CA GLU A 646 34.64 -22.68 1.78
C GLU A 646 35.59 -22.25 2.92
N ASP A 647 36.02 -23.21 3.77
CA ASP A 647 36.95 -22.91 4.86
C ASP A 647 38.25 -22.30 4.32
N GLY A 648 38.69 -21.18 4.86
CA GLY A 648 39.84 -20.43 4.37
C GLY A 648 39.51 -19.40 3.27
N GLN A 649 38.27 -19.34 2.78
CA GLN A 649 37.83 -18.34 1.77
C GLN A 649 37.83 -16.92 2.34
N ARG A 650 38.35 -15.95 1.58
CA ARG A 650 38.24 -14.53 1.95
C ARG A 650 36.83 -14.01 1.69
N VAL A 651 36.24 -13.39 2.73
CA VAL A 651 34.90 -12.83 2.72
C VAL A 651 34.92 -11.40 3.23
N ARG A 652 33.99 -10.57 2.73
CA ARG A 652 33.67 -9.30 3.34
C ARG A 652 32.45 -9.49 4.24
N VAL A 653 32.60 -9.16 5.52
CA VAL A 653 31.51 -9.05 6.48
C VAL A 653 31.10 -7.60 6.58
N VAL A 654 29.80 -7.33 6.52
CA VAL A 654 29.24 -5.97 6.67
C VAL A 654 28.36 -5.92 7.90
N CYS A 655 28.33 -4.75 8.53
CA CYS A 655 27.39 -4.42 9.60
C CYS A 655 26.60 -3.18 9.19
N TYR A 656 25.25 -3.32 9.14
CA TYR A 656 24.34 -2.17 9.03
C TYR A 656 23.87 -1.83 10.43
N THR A 657 24.23 -0.64 10.90
CA THR A 657 23.87 -0.17 12.24
C THR A 657 23.73 1.35 12.25
N ASN A 658 22.88 1.85 13.14
CA ASN A 658 22.78 3.27 13.48
C ASN A 658 23.62 3.64 14.72
N ALA A 659 24.40 2.71 15.28
CA ALA A 659 25.36 2.96 16.35
C ALA A 659 26.68 3.55 15.80
N GLY A 660 27.46 4.14 16.68
CA GLY A 660 28.73 4.80 16.33
C GLY A 660 29.82 3.85 15.82
N SER A 661 29.86 2.62 16.34
CA SER A 661 30.87 1.60 16.02
C SER A 661 30.28 0.20 16.12
N ALA A 662 31.08 -0.82 15.79
CA ALA A 662 30.74 -2.23 15.99
C ALA A 662 31.99 -3.09 16.19
N ARG A 663 31.85 -4.26 16.79
CA ARG A 663 32.89 -5.29 16.86
C ARG A 663 32.39 -6.64 16.36
N LEU A 664 33.29 -7.44 15.87
CA LEU A 664 33.00 -8.74 15.28
C LEU A 664 33.60 -9.85 16.14
N LEU A 665 32.83 -10.89 16.42
CA LEU A 665 33.22 -12.05 17.19
C LEU A 665 32.98 -13.32 16.35
N LEU A 666 33.95 -14.22 16.29
CA LEU A 666 33.79 -15.56 15.73
C LEU A 666 34.01 -16.59 16.83
N ASN A 667 32.98 -17.41 17.10
CA ASN A 667 32.99 -18.39 18.19
C ASN A 667 33.29 -17.79 19.57
N GLY A 668 32.94 -16.53 19.79
CA GLY A 668 33.15 -15.79 21.04
C GLY A 668 34.45 -15.02 21.12
N GLU A 669 35.37 -15.21 20.20
CA GLU A 669 36.61 -14.48 20.13
C GLU A 669 36.57 -13.32 19.14
N ALA A 670 37.17 -12.18 19.50
CA ALA A 670 37.22 -11.04 18.62
C ALA A 670 38.02 -11.34 17.35
N VAL A 671 37.50 -10.99 16.21
CA VAL A 671 38.12 -11.22 14.91
C VAL A 671 38.19 -9.93 14.08
N GLY A 672 39.29 -9.77 13.37
CA GLY A 672 39.58 -8.59 12.58
C GLY A 672 40.06 -7.40 13.42
N ASP A 673 40.49 -6.37 12.70
CA ASP A 673 40.83 -5.07 13.27
C ASP A 673 39.55 -4.25 13.57
N LEU A 674 39.69 -2.97 13.90
CA LEU A 674 38.58 -2.04 13.96
C LEU A 674 37.83 -2.04 12.61
N PRO A 675 36.49 -1.87 12.61
CA PRO A 675 35.72 -1.84 11.36
C PRO A 675 36.18 -0.67 10.48
N LYS A 676 36.26 -0.94 9.19
CA LYS A 676 36.36 0.11 8.19
C LYS A 676 34.97 0.67 7.92
N ARG A 677 34.90 1.97 7.68
CA ARG A 677 33.65 2.61 7.23
C ARG A 677 33.77 2.95 5.75
N ASP A 678 32.82 2.50 4.97
CA ASP A 678 32.70 2.88 3.57
C ASP A 678 32.08 4.28 3.46
N GLU A 679 32.78 5.23 2.86
CA GLU A 679 32.35 6.63 2.77
C GLU A 679 31.11 6.80 1.86
N GLY A 680 30.98 5.97 0.82
CA GLY A 680 29.88 6.07 -0.13
C GLY A 680 28.54 5.49 0.39
N THR A 681 28.62 4.51 1.29
CA THR A 681 27.44 3.83 1.84
C THR A 681 27.26 4.03 3.35
N GLY A 682 28.30 4.44 4.08
CA GLY A 682 28.30 4.52 5.53
C GLY A 682 28.40 3.17 6.24
N ILE A 683 28.48 2.07 5.50
CA ILE A 683 28.47 0.71 6.01
C ILE A 683 29.80 0.39 6.71
N LEU A 684 29.72 -0.24 7.89
CA LEU A 684 30.88 -0.80 8.56
C LEU A 684 31.20 -2.17 7.98
N TYR A 685 32.50 -2.47 7.75
CA TYR A 685 32.89 -3.75 7.16
C TYR A 685 34.27 -4.23 7.61
N TRP A 686 34.49 -5.54 7.47
CA TRP A 686 35.75 -6.27 7.70
C TRP A 686 36.02 -7.21 6.52
N ASP A 687 37.26 -7.34 6.12
CA ASP A 687 37.72 -8.35 5.16
C ASP A 687 38.48 -9.43 5.94
N ILE A 688 37.85 -10.57 6.16
CA ILE A 688 38.37 -11.66 7.00
C ILE A 688 38.42 -12.99 6.24
N VAL A 689 39.06 -13.97 6.85
CA VAL A 689 39.01 -15.35 6.40
C VAL A 689 37.81 -16.06 7.03
N TYR A 690 37.00 -16.75 6.25
CA TYR A 690 35.89 -17.54 6.74
C TYR A 690 36.41 -18.79 7.47
N HIS A 691 35.85 -19.06 8.65
CA HIS A 691 35.91 -20.33 9.38
C HIS A 691 34.50 -20.66 9.86
N PRO A 692 34.12 -21.97 9.90
CA PRO A 692 32.83 -22.41 10.40
C PRO A 692 32.58 -22.01 11.86
N GLY A 693 31.31 -21.73 12.18
CA GLY A 693 30.93 -21.42 13.56
C GLY A 693 29.86 -20.31 13.64
N VAL A 694 29.89 -19.55 14.73
CA VAL A 694 28.95 -18.46 15.04
C VAL A 694 29.67 -17.13 14.87
N LEU A 695 29.27 -16.39 13.83
CA LEU A 695 29.71 -15.02 13.62
C LEU A 695 28.70 -14.08 14.30
N ARG A 696 29.15 -13.30 15.26
CA ARG A 696 28.36 -12.30 15.99
C ARG A 696 28.91 -10.91 15.75
N CYS A 697 28.04 -10.02 15.37
CA CYS A 697 28.32 -8.58 15.29
C CYS A 697 27.62 -7.87 16.42
N GLU A 698 28.35 -7.05 17.18
CA GLU A 698 27.83 -6.23 18.27
C GLU A 698 27.99 -4.75 17.92
N ALA A 699 26.88 -4.04 17.84
CA ALA A 699 26.81 -2.61 17.64
C ALA A 699 27.10 -1.91 18.98
N LEU A 700 28.00 -0.91 18.96
CA LEU A 700 28.54 -0.28 20.14
C LEU A 700 28.25 1.22 20.15
N ASP A 701 27.83 1.73 21.29
CA ASP A 701 27.62 3.15 21.53
C ASP A 701 28.30 3.56 22.86
N GLY A 702 28.73 4.83 22.95
CA GLY A 702 29.38 5.41 24.12
C GLY A 702 30.77 5.99 23.83
N GLU A 703 31.04 7.18 24.35
CA GLU A 703 32.30 7.90 24.13
C GLU A 703 33.44 7.41 25.05
N LEU A 704 33.14 6.94 26.27
CA LEU A 704 34.13 6.56 27.29
C LEU A 704 34.09 5.09 27.66
N VAL A 705 32.93 4.45 27.59
CA VAL A 705 32.73 3.00 27.81
C VAL A 705 31.81 2.49 26.72
N GLU A 706 32.36 1.69 25.81
CA GLU A 706 31.58 1.06 24.76
C GLU A 706 30.58 0.07 25.35
N SER A 707 29.30 0.31 25.14
CA SER A 707 28.21 -0.59 25.51
C SER A 707 27.58 -1.23 24.28
N VAL A 708 27.26 -2.52 24.38
CA VAL A 708 26.52 -3.22 23.32
C VAL A 708 25.06 -2.76 23.34
N VAL A 709 24.64 -2.05 22.30
CA VAL A 709 23.25 -1.53 22.15
C VAL A 709 22.38 -2.42 21.27
N ALA A 710 22.98 -3.18 20.36
CA ALA A 710 22.30 -4.17 19.54
C ALA A 710 23.29 -5.25 19.08
N SER A 711 22.77 -6.43 18.70
CA SER A 711 23.64 -7.48 18.16
C SER A 711 22.89 -8.35 17.13
N SER A 712 23.66 -8.95 16.23
CA SER A 712 23.16 -9.87 15.20
C SER A 712 24.12 -11.03 15.03
N GLU A 713 23.59 -12.23 14.74
CA GLU A 713 24.39 -13.46 14.59
C GLU A 713 24.09 -14.15 13.27
N LEU A 714 25.12 -14.69 12.65
CA LEU A 714 25.06 -15.68 11.57
C LEU A 714 25.69 -16.97 12.06
N LYS A 715 25.15 -18.10 11.61
CA LYS A 715 25.68 -19.43 11.97
C LYS A 715 25.94 -20.23 10.72
N THR A 716 27.04 -20.94 10.70
CA THR A 716 27.26 -21.99 9.72
C THR A 716 26.20 -23.06 9.94
N SER A 717 25.37 -23.29 8.94
CA SER A 717 24.37 -24.35 8.96
C SER A 717 24.91 -25.64 8.35
N ASN A 718 24.41 -26.76 8.85
CA ASN A 718 24.64 -28.07 8.29
C ASN A 718 23.65 -28.39 7.16
N ARG A 719 23.58 -29.65 6.73
CA ARG A 719 22.61 -30.09 5.71
C ARG A 719 21.16 -29.90 6.20
N PRO A 720 20.20 -29.69 5.23
CA PRO A 720 18.78 -29.69 5.55
C PRO A 720 18.35 -30.95 6.32
N PHE A 721 17.57 -30.78 7.41
CA PHE A 721 17.10 -31.86 8.27
C PHE A 721 15.61 -31.82 8.52
N ALA A 722 15.03 -30.62 8.80
CA ALA A 722 13.64 -30.48 9.19
C ALA A 722 13.01 -29.21 8.63
N LEU A 723 11.69 -29.15 8.67
CA LEU A 723 10.91 -27.94 8.44
C LEU A 723 10.52 -27.33 9.79
N ARG A 724 10.63 -26.02 9.88
CA ARG A 724 10.07 -25.19 10.95
C ARG A 724 9.00 -24.28 10.37
N ALA A 725 7.82 -24.25 10.97
CA ALA A 725 6.74 -23.37 10.56
C ALA A 725 6.35 -22.45 11.72
N THR A 726 6.15 -21.17 11.41
CA THR A 726 5.81 -20.12 12.39
C THR A 726 4.71 -19.24 11.80
N GLU A 727 3.63 -19.07 12.54
CA GLU A 727 2.63 -18.06 12.20
C GLU A 727 3.22 -16.67 12.44
N ILE A 728 3.09 -15.79 11.44
CA ILE A 728 3.63 -14.42 11.45
C ILE A 728 2.56 -13.34 11.23
N SER A 729 1.29 -13.70 11.04
CA SER A 729 0.17 -12.76 10.85
C SER A 729 -0.10 -11.85 12.07
N GLY A 730 0.54 -12.15 13.21
CA GLY A 730 0.29 -11.46 14.48
C GLY A 730 -0.97 -11.99 15.16
N LYS A 731 -1.09 -11.76 16.47
CA LYS A 731 -2.31 -12.17 17.19
C LYS A 731 -3.50 -11.41 16.64
N THR A 732 -4.57 -12.14 16.35
CA THR A 732 -5.92 -11.61 16.20
C THR A 732 -6.27 -10.73 17.43
N ASP A 733 -7.24 -9.86 17.29
CA ASP A 733 -7.74 -9.05 18.38
C ASP A 733 -8.17 -9.93 19.58
N ALA A 734 -8.52 -9.30 20.71
CA ALA A 734 -8.96 -9.99 21.91
C ALA A 734 -10.20 -10.92 21.72
N THR A 735 -10.84 -10.85 20.54
CA THR A 735 -11.99 -11.70 20.18
C THR A 735 -11.60 -12.94 19.42
N GLY A 736 -10.31 -13.11 19.04
CA GLY A 736 -9.79 -14.26 18.29
C GLY A 736 -10.19 -14.30 16.81
N LYS A 737 -10.84 -13.24 16.31
CA LYS A 737 -11.23 -13.12 14.90
C LYS A 737 -10.27 -12.18 14.18
N GLY A 738 -9.46 -12.70 13.26
CA GLY A 738 -8.77 -11.90 12.25
C GLY A 738 -9.79 -11.25 11.32
N ALA A 739 -9.47 -10.05 10.82
CA ALA A 739 -10.37 -9.29 9.96
C ALA A 739 -10.77 -10.02 8.66
N ASP A 740 -10.04 -11.06 8.26
CA ASP A 740 -10.22 -11.78 6.99
C ASP A 740 -9.99 -13.29 7.08
N ASP A 741 -9.87 -13.84 8.29
CA ASP A 741 -9.61 -15.27 8.55
C ASP A 741 -8.41 -15.86 7.78
N VAL A 742 -7.41 -15.02 7.45
CA VAL A 742 -6.19 -15.42 6.73
C VAL A 742 -5.00 -15.49 7.68
N MET A 743 -4.39 -16.66 7.72
CA MET A 743 -3.15 -16.93 8.43
C MET A 743 -1.96 -16.85 7.49
N ILE A 744 -0.88 -16.23 7.96
CA ILE A 744 0.37 -16.10 7.23
C ILE A 744 1.41 -16.96 7.97
N VAL A 745 1.90 -18.00 7.30
CA VAL A 745 2.81 -18.96 7.90
C VAL A 745 4.16 -18.92 7.18
N MET A 746 5.20 -18.52 7.89
CA MET A 746 6.58 -18.64 7.41
C MET A 746 7.07 -20.07 7.62
N VAL A 747 7.61 -20.67 6.56
CA VAL A 747 8.21 -22.00 6.57
C VAL A 747 9.69 -21.87 6.29
N GLU A 748 10.51 -22.50 7.14
CA GLU A 748 11.96 -22.48 7.07
C GLU A 748 12.51 -23.91 6.97
N VAL A 749 13.55 -24.08 6.18
CA VAL A 749 14.37 -25.30 6.17
C VAL A 749 15.46 -25.13 7.20
N VAL A 750 15.53 -26.05 8.15
CA VAL A 750 16.52 -26.00 9.24
C VAL A 750 17.38 -27.25 9.27
N ASP A 751 18.59 -27.13 9.80
CA ASP A 751 19.47 -28.25 10.09
C ASP A 751 19.06 -29.00 11.40
N GLU A 752 19.85 -29.99 11.81
CA GLU A 752 19.59 -30.79 13.01
C GLU A 752 19.63 -29.96 14.31
N ASP A 753 20.44 -28.90 14.33
CA ASP A 753 20.55 -27.93 15.44
C ASP A 753 19.46 -26.84 15.40
N GLY A 754 18.59 -26.85 14.42
CA GLY A 754 17.53 -25.87 14.24
C GLY A 754 18.00 -24.53 13.61
N ASN A 755 19.21 -24.45 13.07
CA ASN A 755 19.69 -23.27 12.35
C ASN A 755 19.08 -23.22 10.94
N LEU A 756 18.76 -22.02 10.47
CA LEU A 756 18.28 -21.80 9.10
C LEU A 756 19.34 -22.23 8.07
N VAL A 757 18.97 -23.09 7.14
CA VAL A 757 19.81 -23.45 6.00
C VAL A 757 19.52 -22.50 4.84
N THR A 758 20.19 -21.36 4.83
CA THR A 758 19.98 -20.28 3.84
C THR A 758 20.21 -20.73 2.40
N LEU A 759 21.09 -21.72 2.18
CA LEU A 759 21.38 -22.28 0.85
C LEU A 759 20.39 -23.38 0.42
N ALA A 760 19.39 -23.71 1.25
CA ALA A 760 18.40 -24.72 0.87
C ALA A 760 17.51 -24.22 -0.28
N ASP A 761 17.19 -25.13 -1.20
CA ASP A 761 16.26 -24.97 -2.32
C ASP A 761 15.18 -26.05 -2.36
N ASN A 762 14.94 -26.74 -1.25
CA ASN A 762 13.99 -27.83 -1.13
C ASN A 762 12.59 -27.46 -1.60
N GLU A 763 11.91 -28.36 -2.30
CA GLU A 763 10.50 -28.22 -2.63
C GLU A 763 9.64 -28.58 -1.40
N ILE A 764 8.76 -27.66 -1.01
CA ILE A 764 7.83 -27.83 0.10
C ILE A 764 6.43 -28.07 -0.47
N THR A 765 5.75 -29.10 0.03
CA THR A 765 4.34 -29.37 -0.22
C THR A 765 3.52 -28.92 0.99
N CYS A 766 2.45 -28.15 0.72
CA CYS A 766 1.49 -27.71 1.75
C CYS A 766 0.16 -28.45 1.58
N ARG A 767 -0.39 -28.99 2.68
CA ARG A 767 -1.73 -29.56 2.75
C ARG A 767 -2.53 -28.84 3.81
N VAL A 768 -3.76 -28.44 3.47
CA VAL A 768 -4.68 -27.74 4.35
C VAL A 768 -5.94 -28.56 4.56
N GLN A 769 -6.37 -28.71 5.80
CA GLN A 769 -7.65 -29.30 6.21
C GLN A 769 -8.41 -28.25 7.01
N GLY A 770 -9.72 -28.13 6.83
CA GLY A 770 -10.55 -27.10 7.48
C GLY A 770 -10.35 -25.69 6.96
N GLY A 771 -9.55 -25.50 5.90
CA GLY A 771 -9.18 -24.21 5.31
C GLY A 771 -8.90 -24.34 3.82
N ARG A 772 -8.45 -23.24 3.22
CA ARG A 772 -8.03 -23.15 1.81
C ARG A 772 -6.64 -22.52 1.72
N LEU A 773 -5.75 -23.17 0.97
CA LEU A 773 -4.48 -22.58 0.58
C LEU A 773 -4.74 -21.49 -0.48
N LEU A 774 -4.37 -20.26 -0.19
CA LEU A 774 -4.44 -19.14 -1.14
C LEU A 774 -3.21 -19.09 -2.04
N GLY A 775 -2.04 -19.50 -1.53
CA GLY A 775 -0.81 -19.58 -2.28
C GLY A 775 0.43 -19.79 -1.41
N LEU A 776 1.53 -20.19 -2.08
CA LEU A 776 2.87 -20.27 -1.50
C LEU A 776 3.76 -19.26 -2.21
N GLU A 777 4.41 -18.35 -1.49
CA GLU A 777 5.29 -17.31 -2.04
C GLU A 777 6.69 -17.43 -1.44
N ASN A 778 7.71 -17.50 -2.30
CA ASN A 778 9.11 -17.62 -1.89
C ASN A 778 9.91 -16.31 -2.07
N GLY A 779 9.27 -15.24 -2.58
CA GLY A 779 9.90 -13.96 -2.83
C GLY A 779 10.81 -13.93 -4.08
N ASP A 780 10.85 -15.00 -4.88
CA ASP A 780 11.66 -15.01 -6.11
C ASP A 780 10.88 -14.40 -7.27
N ILE A 781 11.37 -13.29 -7.81
CA ILE A 781 10.79 -12.66 -9.01
C ILE A 781 10.92 -13.53 -10.26
N ARG A 782 11.73 -14.59 -10.23
CA ARG A 782 11.90 -15.53 -11.34
C ARG A 782 11.10 -16.82 -11.19
N ASP A 783 10.30 -16.92 -10.12
CA ASP A 783 9.43 -18.09 -9.93
C ASP A 783 8.18 -17.98 -10.81
N THR A 784 8.21 -18.69 -11.93
CA THR A 784 7.12 -18.76 -12.92
C THR A 784 6.29 -20.05 -12.85
N ARG A 785 6.37 -20.78 -11.73
CA ARG A 785 5.57 -22.00 -11.54
C ARG A 785 4.06 -21.69 -11.53
N ASP A 786 3.26 -22.73 -11.78
CA ASP A 786 1.83 -22.66 -11.57
C ASP A 786 1.53 -22.54 -10.07
N LYS A 787 1.05 -21.37 -9.63
CA LYS A 787 0.77 -21.08 -8.23
C LYS A 787 -0.41 -21.86 -7.63
N ASN A 788 -1.28 -22.45 -8.47
CA ASN A 788 -2.36 -23.34 -8.01
C ASN A 788 -1.81 -24.67 -7.47
N GLN A 789 -0.55 -24.97 -7.74
CA GLN A 789 0.10 -26.16 -7.18
C GLN A 789 0.38 -25.94 -5.70
N PRO A 790 0.02 -26.91 -4.81
CA PRO A 790 0.27 -26.79 -3.37
C PRO A 790 1.75 -27.08 -3.00
N ARG A 791 2.67 -26.70 -3.88
CA ARG A 791 4.12 -26.91 -3.70
C ARG A 791 4.92 -25.77 -4.26
N CYS A 792 6.03 -25.45 -3.58
CA CYS A 792 6.94 -24.36 -3.93
C CYS A 792 8.35 -24.69 -3.42
N ARG A 793 9.38 -24.29 -4.18
CA ARG A 793 10.76 -24.32 -3.67
C ARG A 793 10.98 -23.14 -2.71
N VAL A 794 11.74 -23.37 -1.67
CA VAL A 794 12.20 -22.27 -0.82
C VAL A 794 13.24 -21.42 -1.54
N LYS A 795 13.31 -20.14 -1.20
CA LYS A 795 14.39 -19.22 -1.58
C LYS A 795 15.06 -18.74 -0.29
N ASN A 796 16.37 -18.77 -0.24
CA ASN A 796 17.11 -18.48 1.00
C ASN A 796 16.63 -19.32 2.20
N GLY A 797 16.26 -20.58 1.96
CA GLY A 797 15.74 -21.51 2.96
C GLY A 797 14.34 -21.20 3.46
N ARG A 798 13.58 -20.30 2.85
CA ARG A 798 12.27 -19.80 3.32
C ARG A 798 11.21 -19.76 2.23
N LEU A 799 9.95 -19.83 2.67
CA LEU A 799 8.76 -19.42 1.93
C LEU A 799 7.65 -19.00 2.89
N VAL A 800 6.63 -18.34 2.36
CA VAL A 800 5.42 -17.95 3.10
C VAL A 800 4.21 -18.65 2.48
N ALA A 801 3.35 -19.21 3.35
CA ALA A 801 2.07 -19.78 2.98
C ALA A 801 0.93 -18.87 3.45
N TYR A 802 -0.01 -18.59 2.57
CA TYR A 802 -1.23 -17.85 2.87
C TYR A 802 -2.39 -18.83 2.94
N VAL A 803 -3.03 -18.94 4.10
CA VAL A 803 -4.10 -19.92 4.37
C VAL A 803 -5.33 -19.23 4.92
N LYS A 804 -6.47 -19.39 4.27
CA LYS A 804 -7.77 -18.89 4.74
C LYS A 804 -8.51 -19.98 5.49
N SER A 805 -9.00 -19.69 6.70
CA SER A 805 -9.95 -20.54 7.41
C SER A 805 -11.31 -20.50 6.70
N LEU A 806 -12.03 -21.60 6.73
CA LEU A 806 -13.36 -21.69 6.14
C LEU A 806 -14.43 -21.68 7.23
N SER A 807 -15.52 -20.93 7.00
CA SER A 807 -16.74 -21.03 7.82
C SER A 807 -17.38 -22.42 7.69
N GLU A 808 -18.24 -22.79 8.61
CA GLU A 808 -18.96 -24.07 8.55
C GLU A 808 -19.74 -24.25 7.23
N ALA A 809 -20.40 -23.19 6.78
CA ALA A 809 -21.12 -23.19 5.49
C ALA A 809 -20.18 -23.42 4.31
N GLN A 810 -19.01 -22.77 4.30
CA GLN A 810 -17.99 -22.93 3.26
C GLN A 810 -17.37 -24.33 3.29
N ARG A 811 -17.11 -24.91 4.47
CA ARG A 811 -16.60 -26.30 4.59
C ARG A 811 -17.55 -27.30 3.96
N THR A 812 -18.85 -27.19 4.26
CA THR A 812 -19.88 -28.03 3.66
C THR A 812 -19.91 -27.86 2.14
N GLN A 813 -19.78 -26.64 1.64
CA GLN A 813 -19.74 -26.33 0.20
C GLN A 813 -18.53 -26.96 -0.51
N PHE A 814 -17.39 -27.05 0.18
CA PHE A 814 -16.15 -27.66 -0.36
C PHE A 814 -16.03 -29.16 -0.04
N GLY A 815 -17.10 -29.83 0.43
CA GLY A 815 -17.10 -31.27 0.74
C GLY A 815 -16.25 -31.66 1.95
N GLN A 816 -15.95 -30.71 2.83
CA GLN A 816 -15.25 -30.96 4.08
C GLN A 816 -16.30 -31.22 5.19
N GLY A 817 -16.12 -32.31 5.95
CA GLY A 817 -17.08 -32.69 6.98
C GLY A 817 -17.24 -31.66 8.09
N PRO A 818 -18.41 -31.62 8.78
CA PRO A 818 -18.72 -30.61 9.81
C PRO A 818 -17.85 -30.72 11.08
N ASP A 819 -17.10 -31.78 11.28
CA ASP A 819 -16.40 -32.08 12.53
C ASP A 819 -15.05 -31.37 12.72
N SER A 820 -14.50 -30.68 11.72
CA SER A 820 -13.23 -29.98 11.86
C SER A 820 -13.46 -28.49 12.21
N ARG A 821 -13.57 -28.16 13.47
CA ARG A 821 -13.59 -26.76 13.94
C ARG A 821 -12.23 -26.06 13.81
N GLU A 822 -11.18 -26.81 13.56
CA GLU A 822 -9.80 -26.33 13.47
C GLU A 822 -9.31 -26.38 12.01
N THR A 823 -8.53 -25.37 11.62
CA THR A 823 -7.75 -25.41 10.40
C THR A 823 -6.39 -26.02 10.69
N GLN A 824 -6.07 -27.14 10.02
CA GLN A 824 -4.75 -27.78 10.13
C GLN A 824 -3.96 -27.57 8.84
N VAL A 825 -2.72 -27.10 8.98
CA VAL A 825 -1.78 -26.88 7.88
C VAL A 825 -0.55 -27.77 8.09
N THR A 826 -0.24 -28.60 7.11
CA THR A 826 0.88 -29.53 7.15
C THR A 826 1.85 -29.25 6.02
N PHE A 827 3.12 -29.10 6.36
CA PHE A 827 4.22 -28.90 5.42
C PHE A 827 5.11 -30.15 5.40
N SER A 828 5.46 -30.58 4.20
CA SER A 828 6.34 -31.74 3.98
C SER A 828 7.32 -31.48 2.84
N SER A 829 8.48 -32.12 2.89
CA SER A 829 9.48 -32.12 1.83
C SER A 829 10.18 -33.48 1.81
N PRO A 830 10.59 -33.99 0.64
CA PRO A 830 11.35 -35.23 0.58
C PRO A 830 12.57 -35.20 1.50
N LEU A 831 12.78 -36.28 2.25
CA LEU A 831 13.93 -36.49 3.14
C LEU A 831 14.02 -35.54 4.35
N LEU A 832 13.06 -34.62 4.56
CA LEU A 832 13.02 -33.73 5.71
C LEU A 832 11.92 -34.14 6.69
N LYS A 833 12.14 -33.89 7.98
CA LYS A 833 11.10 -33.98 9.00
C LYS A 833 10.05 -32.87 8.74
N GLY A 834 8.82 -33.27 8.48
CA GLY A 834 7.71 -32.34 8.26
C GLY A 834 7.21 -31.65 9.53
N VAL A 835 6.30 -30.67 9.37
CA VAL A 835 5.70 -29.92 10.48
C VAL A 835 4.22 -29.69 10.22
N SER A 836 3.42 -29.65 11.31
CA SER A 836 1.99 -29.28 11.23
C SER A 836 1.67 -28.22 12.27
N LEU A 837 0.82 -27.28 11.88
CA LEU A 837 0.23 -26.27 12.74
C LEU A 837 -1.29 -26.46 12.79
N ARG A 838 -1.92 -26.08 13.90
CA ARG A 838 -3.37 -26.04 14.08
C ARG A 838 -3.80 -24.66 14.53
N PHE A 839 -4.90 -24.21 13.93
CA PHE A 839 -5.50 -22.91 14.21
C PHE A 839 -6.97 -23.11 14.59
N GLN A 840 -7.41 -22.47 15.67
CA GLN A 840 -8.77 -22.54 16.19
C GLN A 840 -9.67 -21.49 15.56
#